data_8d1d7317a061fcd0efac4033f50f59ac
#
_entry.id   8d1d7317a061fcd0efac4033f50f59ac
#
_cell.length_a   1.000
_cell.length_b   1.000
_cell.length_c   1.000
_cell.angle_alpha   90.00
_cell.angle_beta   90.00
_cell.angle_gamma   90.00
#
_symmetry.space_group_name_H-M   'P 1'
#
loop_
_entity.id
_entity.type
_entity.pdbx_description
1 polymer ?
#
loop_
_entity_poly.entity_id
_entity_poly.type
_entity_poly.pdbx_seq_one_letter_code
_entity_poly.pdbx_strand_id
1 'polypeptide(L)'
;MTDDANEPSIQTGLEHHRAGRFDEAEKVYRRILEKRPDDADALYFLGTLAAQRGRTEEAVELLRLLVRHRPGFADGHFNLGVCLQNLGKRELAVGAYRQAIQLHPDYALAYNNLALLLVQANQLSDAIACFQHIARISPDSAEAQSNLGNALLMASRFDEAITACRRAIELKADLAEAHNNLGSALQSRGDLPGAIAAYRAAISIQSEFPEALNNLGNALAEMGSFDDAIAACREAVRIRPGFAAAHSNLGNALRHRGEIKEAISECKRAIEINPNLAHGFNNLGNALNDNLQFEEAIDAYRQAIELNPNHAGPYSNLAIVLKEIGDVERAIAAARRAILIDPGFGEAHTNLGNILWANGQIDECIAACRRGVELRPHSADAHSALLFFLQYHTGYDPAMILEEHQRWYERHARALAASIGEFTSDRDPNRRLRIGYVSPYFRDHCQSFFTIPLFSSRNRVEFEVFCYSDVANPDAVTERIRNLVDAWQSTAGMADEKVARIIREDKIDILVDLTMHMAGGRPLVFARKPAPIQVAWLAYPGTTGLPTIDYRLTDPWLDPPGQNDAIYTEKTVRLGDTFWCYYPYSGAHPPGDAPAERLGYVTFGCLNNLGKVNEQVLRLWARVLRRVENSHLLMLSAEGNHRQAMLDVFQSEGVDPQRVEMMPRCPRAEYLQSHYQIDIGLDTFPYNGHTTSMDAMWMGVPVVTLRGSTVVGRAGASQLTNLKLTELIAQTPDEFVEIAARLAGDLPRMVELHRTLRDRMMASPLTDASRFARNVESAFRQMWKTWCGRE
;
A
#
# COMPACT_ATOMS: atom_id res chain seq x y z
N MET A 1 74.24 -31.18 -47.45
CA MET A 1 72.93 -31.77 -47.50
C MET A 1 72.69 -32.48 -46.22
N THR A 2 72.20 -31.85 -45.20
CA THR A 2 71.52 -32.42 -43.99
C THR A 2 71.17 -31.26 -43.12
N ASP A 3 70.01 -30.64 -43.31
CA ASP A 3 69.33 -29.84 -42.26
C ASP A 3 67.86 -29.58 -42.52
N ASP A 4 67.21 -30.28 -43.47
CA ASP A 4 65.84 -30.05 -43.89
C ASP A 4 64.77 -30.92 -43.13
N ALA A 5 65.21 -31.81 -42.19
CA ALA A 5 64.30 -32.75 -41.52
C ALA A 5 63.76 -32.27 -40.20
N ASN A 6 64.05 -31.03 -39.76
CA ASN A 6 63.63 -30.54 -38.45
C ASN A 6 63.09 -29.10 -38.47
N GLU A 7 62.42 -28.66 -39.58
CA GLU A 7 61.72 -27.38 -39.61
C GLU A 7 60.41 -27.44 -38.78
N PRO A 8 60.19 -26.50 -37.82
CA PRO A 8 58.97 -26.50 -37.03
C PRO A 8 57.79 -26.21 -37.94
N SER A 9 56.90 -27.19 -38.10
CA SER A 9 55.76 -27.05 -38.90
C SER A 9 54.50 -26.69 -38.02
N ILE A 10 53.61 -25.94 -38.56
CA ILE A 10 52.34 -25.68 -37.90
C ILE A 10 51.63 -26.99 -37.50
N GLN A 11 51.70 -27.99 -38.34
CA GLN A 11 51.11 -29.31 -38.09
C GLN A 11 51.65 -29.96 -36.80
N THR A 12 52.98 -29.90 -36.58
CA THR A 12 53.63 -30.41 -35.38
C THR A 12 53.12 -29.64 -34.13
N GLY A 13 52.99 -28.31 -34.23
CA GLY A 13 52.46 -27.49 -33.17
C GLY A 13 50.98 -27.86 -32.82
N LEU A 14 50.14 -28.10 -33.83
CA LEU A 14 48.76 -28.54 -33.68
C LEU A 14 48.60 -29.92 -33.04
N GLU A 15 49.48 -30.85 -33.38
CA GLU A 15 49.51 -32.19 -32.77
C GLU A 15 49.85 -32.13 -31.28
N HIS A 16 50.79 -31.29 -30.89
CA HIS A 16 51.07 -31.02 -29.47
C HIS A 16 49.91 -30.34 -28.79
N HIS A 17 49.32 -29.32 -29.42
CA HIS A 17 48.19 -28.60 -28.87
C HIS A 17 46.97 -29.50 -28.63
N ARG A 18 46.60 -30.35 -29.61
CA ARG A 18 45.50 -31.33 -29.50
C ARG A 18 45.77 -32.40 -28.44
N ALA A 19 47.05 -32.75 -28.23
CA ALA A 19 47.47 -33.71 -27.22
C ALA A 19 47.62 -33.10 -25.81
N GLY A 20 47.28 -31.84 -25.64
CA GLY A 20 47.38 -31.11 -24.35
C GLY A 20 48.83 -30.77 -23.95
N ARG A 21 49.78 -30.97 -24.82
CA ARG A 21 51.19 -30.64 -24.60
C ARG A 21 51.44 -29.18 -24.97
N PHE A 22 50.90 -28.28 -24.15
CA PHE A 22 50.84 -26.85 -24.44
C PHE A 22 52.21 -26.18 -24.47
N ASP A 23 53.17 -26.61 -23.63
CA ASP A 23 54.50 -26.04 -23.62
C ASP A 23 55.33 -26.42 -24.88
N GLU A 24 55.11 -27.60 -25.39
CA GLU A 24 55.69 -28.04 -26.65
C GLU A 24 55.06 -27.33 -27.83
N ALA A 25 53.72 -27.19 -27.85
CA ALA A 25 53.06 -26.45 -28.87
C ALA A 25 53.50 -24.97 -28.93
N GLU A 26 53.64 -24.33 -27.75
CA GLU A 26 54.11 -22.95 -27.63
C GLU A 26 55.52 -22.80 -28.20
N LYS A 27 56.45 -23.70 -27.87
CA LYS A 27 57.81 -23.67 -28.39
C LYS A 27 57.86 -23.76 -29.91
N VAL A 28 57.01 -24.62 -30.50
CA VAL A 28 56.91 -24.77 -31.96
C VAL A 28 56.38 -23.45 -32.58
N TYR A 29 55.27 -22.89 -32.09
CA TYR A 29 54.72 -21.69 -32.64
C TYR A 29 55.68 -20.50 -32.51
N ARG A 30 56.36 -20.31 -31.35
CA ARG A 30 57.35 -19.25 -31.18
C ARG A 30 58.55 -19.40 -32.13
N ARG A 31 59.09 -20.61 -32.33
CA ARG A 31 60.16 -20.86 -33.26
C ARG A 31 59.78 -20.58 -34.72
N ILE A 32 58.44 -20.75 -35.08
CA ILE A 32 57.98 -20.37 -36.40
C ILE A 32 57.94 -18.84 -36.50
N LEU A 33 57.49 -18.12 -35.48
CA LEU A 33 57.44 -16.68 -35.45
C LEU A 33 58.80 -16.02 -35.36
N GLU A 34 59.81 -16.67 -34.78
CA GLU A 34 61.19 -16.19 -34.84
C GLU A 34 61.73 -16.17 -36.26
N LYS A 35 61.35 -17.13 -37.11
CA LYS A 35 61.72 -17.18 -38.51
C LYS A 35 60.82 -16.39 -39.43
N ARG A 36 59.52 -16.35 -39.14
CA ARG A 36 58.44 -15.72 -39.92
C ARG A 36 57.51 -14.98 -38.97
N PRO A 37 57.86 -13.74 -38.57
CA PRO A 37 57.09 -12.97 -37.58
C PRO A 37 55.64 -12.67 -37.99
N ASP A 38 55.33 -12.77 -39.26
CA ASP A 38 54.04 -12.53 -39.90
C ASP A 38 53.25 -13.80 -40.23
N ASP A 39 53.72 -14.97 -39.79
CA ASP A 39 53.05 -16.24 -40.03
C ASP A 39 51.66 -16.24 -39.32
N ALA A 40 50.59 -16.10 -40.11
CA ALA A 40 49.25 -15.89 -39.61
C ALA A 40 48.74 -17.12 -38.82
N ASP A 41 49.10 -18.32 -39.20
CA ASP A 41 48.64 -19.54 -38.50
C ASP A 41 49.36 -19.67 -37.15
N ALA A 42 50.68 -19.39 -37.11
CA ALA A 42 51.43 -19.38 -35.86
C ALA A 42 50.96 -18.30 -34.90
N LEU A 43 50.66 -17.09 -35.39
CA LEU A 43 50.06 -16.01 -34.60
C LEU A 43 48.68 -16.40 -34.05
N TYR A 44 47.83 -17.06 -34.85
CA TYR A 44 46.48 -17.49 -34.43
C TYR A 44 46.56 -18.55 -33.34
N PHE A 45 47.33 -19.61 -33.57
CA PHE A 45 47.39 -20.73 -32.60
C PHE A 45 48.14 -20.34 -31.34
N LEU A 46 49.21 -19.54 -31.44
CA LEU A 46 49.86 -19.02 -30.23
C LEU A 46 48.99 -18.07 -29.46
N GLY A 47 48.26 -17.19 -30.14
CA GLY A 47 47.29 -16.28 -29.51
C GLY A 47 46.11 -17.00 -28.80
N THR A 48 45.57 -18.03 -29.42
CA THR A 48 44.52 -18.88 -28.81
C THR A 48 45.05 -19.67 -27.63
N LEU A 49 46.28 -20.22 -27.73
CA LEU A 49 46.93 -20.92 -26.63
C LEU A 49 47.25 -19.99 -25.46
N ALA A 50 47.70 -18.76 -25.72
CA ALA A 50 47.94 -17.77 -24.68
C ALA A 50 46.62 -17.41 -23.94
N ALA A 51 45.52 -17.26 -24.70
CA ALA A 51 44.20 -17.04 -24.12
C ALA A 51 43.75 -18.20 -23.23
N GLN A 52 43.86 -19.44 -23.69
CA GLN A 52 43.52 -20.66 -22.93
C GLN A 52 44.37 -20.79 -21.63
N ARG A 53 45.59 -20.29 -21.62
CA ARG A 53 46.48 -20.27 -20.45
C ARG A 53 46.30 -19.04 -19.56
N GLY A 54 45.31 -18.20 -19.79
CA GLY A 54 45.02 -17.00 -19.02
C GLY A 54 45.95 -15.81 -19.28
N ARG A 55 46.85 -15.90 -20.26
CA ARG A 55 47.73 -14.80 -20.68
C ARG A 55 47.07 -13.91 -21.70
N THR A 56 45.96 -13.24 -21.25
CA THR A 56 45.03 -12.55 -22.14
C THR A 56 45.64 -11.32 -22.82
N GLU A 57 46.53 -10.58 -22.17
CA GLU A 57 47.24 -9.44 -22.77
C GLU A 57 48.15 -9.91 -23.95
N GLU A 58 48.93 -10.97 -23.75
CA GLU A 58 49.78 -11.56 -24.80
C GLU A 58 48.89 -12.06 -25.97
N ALA A 59 47.77 -12.70 -25.66
CA ALA A 59 46.80 -13.15 -26.67
C ALA A 59 46.27 -11.97 -27.52
N VAL A 60 45.93 -10.84 -26.90
CA VAL A 60 45.48 -9.63 -27.59
C VAL A 60 46.57 -9.07 -28.52
N GLU A 61 47.85 -9.06 -28.13
CA GLU A 61 48.96 -8.59 -28.95
C GLU A 61 49.17 -9.48 -30.17
N LEU A 62 49.20 -10.79 -29.98
CA LEU A 62 49.37 -11.78 -31.05
C LEU A 62 48.20 -11.73 -32.05
N LEU A 63 46.97 -11.68 -31.54
CA LEU A 63 45.78 -11.63 -32.39
C LEU A 63 45.62 -10.27 -33.11
N ARG A 64 46.10 -9.17 -32.52
CA ARG A 64 46.18 -7.87 -33.22
C ARG A 64 47.19 -7.91 -34.38
N LEU A 65 48.34 -8.57 -34.19
CA LEU A 65 49.31 -8.78 -35.27
C LEU A 65 48.69 -9.66 -36.37
N LEU A 66 48.04 -10.76 -36.00
CA LEU A 66 47.31 -11.63 -36.94
C LEU A 66 46.35 -10.85 -37.82
N VAL A 67 45.37 -10.07 -37.22
CA VAL A 67 44.37 -9.35 -38.01
C VAL A 67 44.92 -8.19 -38.80
N ARG A 68 46.14 -7.70 -38.46
CA ARG A 68 46.89 -6.74 -39.27
C ARG A 68 47.49 -7.38 -40.52
N HIS A 69 48.03 -8.59 -40.35
CA HIS A 69 48.66 -9.30 -41.49
C HIS A 69 47.62 -10.05 -42.36
N ARG A 70 46.52 -10.49 -41.73
CA ARG A 70 45.44 -11.20 -42.41
C ARG A 70 44.07 -10.60 -42.06
N PRO A 71 43.73 -9.39 -42.58
CA PRO A 71 42.53 -8.66 -42.23
C PRO A 71 41.23 -9.41 -42.52
N GLY A 72 41.21 -10.34 -43.48
CA GLY A 72 40.04 -11.14 -43.88
C GLY A 72 39.80 -12.39 -43.04
N PHE A 73 40.49 -12.56 -41.91
CA PHE A 73 40.35 -13.76 -41.09
C PHE A 73 39.32 -13.56 -39.93
N ALA A 74 38.10 -14.01 -40.18
CA ALA A 74 37.00 -13.80 -39.28
C ALA A 74 37.21 -14.37 -37.86
N ASP A 75 37.78 -15.59 -37.74
CA ASP A 75 38.06 -16.21 -36.45
C ASP A 75 39.12 -15.45 -35.64
N GLY A 76 40.09 -14.81 -36.34
CA GLY A 76 41.07 -13.93 -35.70
C GLY A 76 40.42 -12.71 -35.04
N HIS A 77 39.48 -12.06 -35.72
CA HIS A 77 38.72 -10.97 -35.18
C HIS A 77 37.80 -11.41 -34.05
N PHE A 78 37.12 -12.56 -34.17
CA PHE A 78 36.29 -13.13 -33.13
C PHE A 78 37.11 -13.40 -31.85
N ASN A 79 38.22 -14.14 -31.96
CA ASN A 79 39.07 -14.45 -30.78
C ASN A 79 39.68 -13.19 -30.14
N LEU A 80 40.08 -12.21 -30.96
CA LEU A 80 40.49 -10.89 -30.46
C LEU A 80 39.35 -10.22 -29.68
N GLY A 81 38.10 -10.29 -30.16
CA GLY A 81 36.94 -9.81 -29.47
C GLY A 81 36.73 -10.46 -28.09
N VAL A 82 36.85 -11.78 -28.03
CA VAL A 82 36.78 -12.55 -26.78
C VAL A 82 37.87 -12.14 -25.78
N CYS A 83 39.12 -12.04 -26.22
CA CYS A 83 40.21 -11.60 -25.36
C CYS A 83 40.02 -10.15 -24.85
N LEU A 84 39.60 -9.25 -25.71
CA LEU A 84 39.32 -7.87 -25.34
C LEU A 84 38.16 -7.75 -24.35
N GLN A 85 37.11 -8.57 -24.51
CA GLN A 85 36.00 -8.67 -23.57
C GLN A 85 36.47 -9.14 -22.19
N ASN A 86 37.31 -10.18 -22.13
CA ASN A 86 37.88 -10.69 -20.88
C ASN A 86 38.77 -9.66 -20.15
N LEU A 87 39.39 -8.73 -20.90
CA LEU A 87 40.15 -7.60 -20.36
C LEU A 87 39.26 -6.38 -20.01
N GLY A 88 37.94 -6.48 -20.15
CA GLY A 88 37.01 -5.40 -19.90
C GLY A 88 37.02 -4.26 -20.93
N LYS A 89 37.73 -4.44 -22.06
CA LYS A 89 37.87 -3.45 -23.15
C LYS A 89 36.67 -3.53 -24.11
N ARG A 90 35.48 -3.22 -23.58
CA ARG A 90 34.18 -3.50 -24.24
C ARG A 90 34.04 -2.90 -25.64
N GLU A 91 34.39 -1.63 -25.82
CA GLU A 91 34.24 -0.94 -27.11
C GLU A 91 35.09 -1.58 -28.19
N LEU A 92 36.32 -1.96 -27.84
CA LEU A 92 37.25 -2.65 -28.76
C LEU A 92 36.72 -4.06 -29.07
N ALA A 93 36.17 -4.77 -28.10
CA ALA A 93 35.55 -6.08 -28.30
C ALA A 93 34.35 -5.98 -29.27
N VAL A 94 33.46 -4.99 -29.11
CA VAL A 94 32.37 -4.73 -30.06
C VAL A 94 32.87 -4.49 -31.47
N GLY A 95 33.92 -3.68 -31.63
CA GLY A 95 34.58 -3.46 -32.93
C GLY A 95 35.09 -4.74 -33.59
N ALA A 96 35.76 -5.58 -32.80
CA ALA A 96 36.32 -6.86 -33.27
C ALA A 96 35.19 -7.85 -33.68
N TYR A 97 34.13 -7.97 -32.88
CA TYR A 97 32.99 -8.82 -33.26
C TYR A 97 32.28 -8.31 -34.51
N ARG A 98 32.09 -6.99 -34.70
CA ARG A 98 31.50 -6.42 -35.91
C ARG A 98 32.35 -6.73 -37.13
N GLN A 99 33.68 -6.70 -37.02
CA GLN A 99 34.58 -7.09 -38.13
C GLN A 99 34.46 -8.59 -38.44
N ALA A 100 34.40 -9.45 -37.42
CA ALA A 100 34.18 -10.89 -37.61
C ALA A 100 32.85 -11.16 -38.36
N ILE A 101 31.77 -10.48 -38.00
CA ILE A 101 30.46 -10.56 -38.64
C ILE A 101 30.48 -10.03 -40.08
N GLN A 102 31.20 -8.92 -40.32
CA GLN A 102 31.33 -8.38 -41.68
C GLN A 102 32.01 -9.36 -42.62
N LEU A 103 32.98 -10.09 -42.10
CA LEU A 103 33.74 -11.09 -42.82
C LEU A 103 32.99 -12.42 -42.98
N HIS A 104 32.20 -12.79 -41.99
CA HIS A 104 31.40 -13.99 -41.98
C HIS A 104 29.98 -13.65 -41.50
N PRO A 105 29.06 -13.31 -42.43
CA PRO A 105 27.71 -12.83 -42.07
C PRO A 105 26.83 -13.80 -41.28
N ASP A 106 27.14 -15.09 -41.26
CA ASP A 106 26.39 -16.11 -40.50
C ASP A 106 27.17 -16.61 -39.28
N TYR A 107 28.09 -15.78 -38.75
CA TYR A 107 28.90 -16.16 -37.58
C TYR A 107 28.12 -16.04 -36.28
N ALA A 108 27.26 -17.03 -35.94
CA ALA A 108 26.38 -17.06 -34.79
C ALA A 108 27.03 -16.70 -33.46
N LEU A 109 28.27 -17.24 -33.21
CA LEU A 109 29.01 -16.96 -31.95
C LEU A 109 29.38 -15.48 -31.81
N ALA A 110 29.81 -14.85 -32.93
CA ALA A 110 30.18 -13.44 -32.93
C ALA A 110 28.93 -12.54 -32.69
N TYR A 111 27.81 -12.88 -33.32
CA TYR A 111 26.51 -12.20 -33.01
C TYR A 111 26.07 -12.38 -31.56
N ASN A 112 26.18 -13.58 -30.99
CA ASN A 112 25.77 -13.83 -29.61
C ASN A 112 26.62 -13.01 -28.62
N ASN A 113 27.94 -13.03 -28.76
CA ASN A 113 28.84 -12.28 -27.88
C ASN A 113 28.64 -10.76 -28.05
N LEU A 114 28.48 -10.29 -29.28
CA LEU A 114 28.14 -8.90 -29.56
C LEU A 114 26.81 -8.51 -28.88
N ALA A 115 25.76 -9.32 -29.04
CA ALA A 115 24.43 -9.07 -28.45
C ALA A 115 24.49 -8.99 -26.93
N LEU A 116 25.23 -9.88 -26.27
CA LEU A 116 25.41 -9.86 -24.81
C LEU A 116 26.11 -8.58 -24.34
N LEU A 117 27.13 -8.10 -25.07
CA LEU A 117 27.77 -6.81 -24.76
C LEU A 117 26.84 -5.63 -24.99
N LEU A 118 26.01 -5.67 -26.03
CA LEU A 118 25.02 -4.64 -26.33
C LEU A 118 23.91 -4.59 -25.28
N VAL A 119 23.47 -5.74 -24.75
CA VAL A 119 22.54 -5.81 -23.60
C VAL A 119 23.17 -5.14 -22.37
N GLN A 120 24.42 -5.45 -22.05
CA GLN A 120 25.15 -4.83 -20.92
C GLN A 120 25.33 -3.30 -21.10
N ALA A 121 25.41 -2.83 -22.34
CA ALA A 121 25.50 -1.42 -22.69
C ALA A 121 24.12 -0.73 -22.81
N ASN A 122 23.04 -1.43 -22.50
CA ASN A 122 21.64 -1.00 -22.68
C ASN A 122 21.27 -0.58 -24.13
N GLN A 123 21.99 -1.14 -25.12
CA GLN A 123 21.73 -0.96 -26.56
C GLN A 123 20.78 -2.08 -27.04
N LEU A 124 19.57 -2.11 -26.48
CA LEU A 124 18.65 -3.24 -26.59
C LEU A 124 18.17 -3.48 -28.05
N SER A 125 17.96 -2.42 -28.83
CA SER A 125 17.51 -2.55 -30.22
C SER A 125 18.53 -3.32 -31.07
N ASP A 126 19.82 -3.00 -30.92
CA ASP A 126 20.91 -3.67 -31.68
C ASP A 126 21.11 -5.11 -31.18
N ALA A 127 20.99 -5.34 -29.86
CA ALA A 127 21.03 -6.66 -29.26
C ALA A 127 19.93 -7.57 -29.82
N ILE A 128 18.69 -7.07 -29.84
CA ILE A 128 17.54 -7.79 -30.38
C ILE A 128 17.77 -8.13 -31.85
N ALA A 129 18.26 -7.18 -32.66
CA ALA A 129 18.58 -7.44 -34.08
C ALA A 129 19.63 -8.56 -34.23
N CYS A 130 20.66 -8.60 -33.39
CA CYS A 130 21.64 -9.68 -33.37
C CYS A 130 21.00 -11.04 -33.02
N PHE A 131 20.20 -11.12 -31.95
CA PHE A 131 19.52 -12.35 -31.56
C PHE A 131 18.50 -12.81 -32.60
N GLN A 132 17.75 -11.89 -33.25
CA GLN A 132 16.85 -12.21 -34.36
C GLN A 132 17.62 -12.78 -35.56
N HIS A 133 18.82 -12.25 -35.83
CA HIS A 133 19.66 -12.80 -36.88
C HIS A 133 20.11 -14.23 -36.54
N ILE A 134 20.54 -14.49 -35.29
CA ILE A 134 20.89 -15.85 -34.84
C ILE A 134 19.68 -16.79 -34.97
N ALA A 135 18.50 -16.37 -34.54
CA ALA A 135 17.27 -17.16 -34.64
C ALA A 135 16.91 -17.52 -36.11
N ARG A 136 17.31 -16.67 -37.07
CA ARG A 136 17.12 -16.92 -38.51
C ARG A 136 18.13 -17.91 -39.08
N ILE A 137 19.41 -17.82 -38.71
CA ILE A 137 20.45 -18.70 -39.19
C ILE A 137 20.54 -20.04 -38.46
N SER A 138 20.01 -20.08 -37.24
CA SER A 138 19.95 -21.26 -36.37
C SER A 138 18.57 -21.41 -35.74
N PRO A 139 17.53 -21.71 -36.53
CA PRO A 139 16.14 -21.72 -36.07
C PRO A 139 15.82 -22.74 -35.00
N ASP A 140 16.68 -23.75 -34.84
CA ASP A 140 16.54 -24.83 -33.84
C ASP A 140 17.36 -24.57 -32.57
N SER A 141 17.97 -23.40 -32.42
CA SER A 141 18.70 -23.03 -31.21
C SER A 141 17.73 -22.50 -30.15
N ALA A 142 17.44 -23.34 -29.14
CA ALA A 142 16.62 -22.96 -27.99
C ALA A 142 17.26 -21.82 -27.19
N GLU A 143 18.58 -21.85 -27.03
CA GLU A 143 19.35 -20.84 -26.30
C GLU A 143 19.25 -19.46 -27.00
N ALA A 144 19.32 -19.43 -28.33
CA ALA A 144 19.15 -18.17 -29.10
C ALA A 144 17.75 -17.56 -28.91
N GLN A 145 16.70 -18.40 -28.94
CA GLN A 145 15.34 -17.96 -28.68
C GLN A 145 15.14 -17.48 -27.23
N SER A 146 15.75 -18.15 -26.24
CA SER A 146 15.70 -17.73 -24.83
C SER A 146 16.40 -16.38 -24.61
N ASN A 147 17.58 -16.17 -25.24
CA ASN A 147 18.32 -14.92 -25.18
C ASN A 147 17.56 -13.78 -25.88
N LEU A 148 16.91 -14.08 -27.01
CA LEU A 148 16.01 -13.12 -27.67
C LEU A 148 14.86 -12.73 -26.76
N GLY A 149 14.22 -13.71 -26.11
CA GLY A 149 13.15 -13.49 -25.14
C GLY A 149 13.57 -12.57 -24.00
N ASN A 150 14.76 -12.80 -23.43
CA ASN A 150 15.31 -11.95 -22.36
C ASN A 150 15.61 -10.51 -22.87
N ALA A 151 16.19 -10.34 -24.04
CA ALA A 151 16.46 -9.01 -24.60
C ALA A 151 15.16 -8.24 -24.92
N LEU A 152 14.14 -8.94 -25.42
CA LEU A 152 12.81 -8.38 -25.66
C LEU A 152 12.10 -7.97 -24.34
N LEU A 153 12.24 -8.79 -23.29
CA LEU A 153 11.73 -8.48 -21.95
C LEU A 153 12.37 -7.18 -21.44
N MET A 154 13.68 -7.05 -21.51
CA MET A 154 14.40 -5.83 -21.11
C MET A 154 13.98 -4.59 -21.92
N ALA A 155 13.57 -4.78 -23.18
CA ALA A 155 13.03 -3.75 -24.06
C ALA A 155 11.54 -3.50 -23.84
N SER A 156 10.91 -4.09 -22.83
CA SER A 156 9.46 -4.01 -22.52
C SER A 156 8.54 -4.49 -23.65
N ARG A 157 9.05 -5.35 -24.55
CA ARG A 157 8.31 -5.99 -25.66
C ARG A 157 7.76 -7.35 -25.21
N PHE A 158 6.84 -7.33 -24.23
CA PHE A 158 6.45 -8.51 -23.46
C PHE A 158 5.82 -9.63 -24.31
N ASP A 159 4.91 -9.33 -25.24
CA ASP A 159 4.26 -10.36 -26.07
C ASP A 159 5.23 -11.08 -27.00
N GLU A 160 6.21 -10.35 -27.54
CA GLU A 160 7.26 -10.92 -28.37
C GLU A 160 8.24 -11.75 -27.52
N ALA A 161 8.55 -11.29 -26.29
CA ALA A 161 9.36 -12.05 -25.33
C ALA A 161 8.69 -13.38 -24.97
N ILE A 162 7.38 -13.38 -24.70
CA ILE A 162 6.59 -14.59 -24.43
C ILE A 162 6.67 -15.55 -25.60
N THR A 163 6.53 -15.03 -26.85
CA THR A 163 6.57 -15.85 -28.06
C THR A 163 7.94 -16.51 -28.24
N ALA A 164 9.02 -15.75 -28.07
CA ALA A 164 10.39 -16.25 -28.17
C ALA A 164 10.69 -17.29 -27.09
N CYS A 165 10.32 -17.04 -25.83
CA CYS A 165 10.53 -17.98 -24.74
C CYS A 165 9.72 -19.28 -24.94
N ARG A 166 8.47 -19.21 -25.40
CA ARG A 166 7.68 -20.39 -25.75
C ARG A 166 8.34 -21.20 -26.85
N ARG A 167 8.88 -20.53 -27.87
CA ARG A 167 9.61 -21.20 -28.94
C ARG A 167 10.88 -21.89 -28.43
N ALA A 168 11.60 -21.26 -27.48
CA ALA A 168 12.74 -21.88 -26.83
C ALA A 168 12.35 -23.18 -26.09
N ILE A 169 11.24 -23.16 -25.36
CA ILE A 169 10.69 -24.30 -24.60
C ILE A 169 10.21 -25.42 -25.55
N GLU A 170 9.58 -25.06 -26.68
CA GLU A 170 9.21 -26.05 -27.71
C GLU A 170 10.42 -26.78 -28.28
N LEU A 171 11.53 -26.06 -28.48
CA LEU A 171 12.78 -26.64 -29.00
C LEU A 171 13.51 -27.46 -27.95
N LYS A 172 13.49 -27.03 -26.70
CA LYS A 172 14.17 -27.67 -25.56
C LYS A 172 13.36 -27.45 -24.29
N ALA A 173 12.51 -28.42 -23.96
CA ALA A 173 11.58 -28.34 -22.83
C ALA A 173 12.27 -28.27 -21.46
N ASP A 174 13.51 -28.72 -21.35
CA ASP A 174 14.30 -28.73 -20.11
C ASP A 174 15.29 -27.53 -19.99
N LEU A 175 15.00 -26.44 -20.69
CA LEU A 175 15.79 -25.20 -20.59
C LEU A 175 15.22 -24.30 -19.48
N ALA A 176 15.79 -24.42 -18.28
CA ALA A 176 15.32 -23.70 -17.08
C ALA A 176 15.31 -22.18 -17.28
N GLU A 177 16.31 -21.61 -17.96
CA GLU A 177 16.39 -20.18 -18.24
C GLU A 177 15.24 -19.69 -19.12
N ALA A 178 14.80 -20.50 -20.10
CA ALA A 178 13.67 -20.13 -20.95
C ALA A 178 12.36 -20.06 -20.16
N HIS A 179 12.14 -20.98 -19.24
CA HIS A 179 10.99 -20.97 -18.33
C HIS A 179 11.04 -19.76 -17.37
N ASN A 180 12.20 -19.44 -16.80
CA ASN A 180 12.37 -18.25 -15.95
C ASN A 180 12.12 -16.96 -16.73
N ASN A 181 12.64 -16.83 -17.95
CA ASN A 181 12.42 -15.66 -18.82
C ASN A 181 10.93 -15.55 -19.23
N LEU A 182 10.28 -16.67 -19.53
CA LEU A 182 8.83 -16.71 -19.77
C LEU A 182 8.04 -16.22 -18.55
N GLY A 183 8.41 -16.67 -17.36
CA GLY A 183 7.80 -16.22 -16.11
C GLY A 183 7.91 -14.72 -15.92
N SER A 184 9.11 -14.15 -16.15
CA SER A 184 9.35 -12.71 -16.04
C SER A 184 8.55 -11.90 -17.07
N ALA A 185 8.42 -12.40 -18.30
CA ALA A 185 7.63 -11.75 -19.34
C ALA A 185 6.11 -11.80 -19.05
N LEU A 186 5.61 -12.93 -18.52
CA LEU A 186 4.22 -13.08 -18.10
C LEU A 186 3.89 -12.19 -16.90
N GLN A 187 4.77 -12.12 -15.90
CA GLN A 187 4.63 -11.24 -14.73
C GLN A 187 4.57 -9.77 -15.17
N SER A 188 5.49 -9.33 -16.04
CA SER A 188 5.50 -7.96 -16.57
C SER A 188 4.25 -7.62 -17.37
N ARG A 189 3.59 -8.61 -17.99
CA ARG A 189 2.30 -8.46 -18.68
C ARG A 189 1.09 -8.51 -17.72
N GLY A 190 1.29 -8.85 -16.44
CA GLY A 190 0.25 -8.98 -15.43
C GLY A 190 -0.39 -10.39 -15.31
N ASP A 191 0.13 -11.40 -16.01
CA ASP A 191 -0.32 -12.79 -15.89
C ASP A 191 0.46 -13.50 -14.76
N LEU A 192 0.10 -13.17 -13.50
CA LEU A 192 0.75 -13.76 -12.32
C LEU A 192 0.61 -15.29 -12.23
N PRO A 193 -0.59 -15.89 -12.49
CA PRO A 193 -0.70 -17.36 -12.45
C PRO A 193 0.20 -18.04 -13.48
N GLY A 194 0.27 -17.51 -14.69
CA GLY A 194 1.16 -18.02 -15.75
C GLY A 194 2.63 -17.87 -15.37
N ALA A 195 3.02 -16.73 -14.79
CA ALA A 195 4.38 -16.46 -14.33
C ALA A 195 4.81 -17.47 -13.25
N ILE A 196 3.97 -17.68 -12.22
CA ILE A 196 4.23 -18.64 -11.13
C ILE A 196 4.39 -20.07 -11.68
N ALA A 197 3.54 -20.48 -12.63
CA ALA A 197 3.66 -21.79 -13.26
C ALA A 197 4.99 -21.92 -14.01
N ALA A 198 5.42 -20.88 -14.73
CA ALA A 198 6.69 -20.88 -15.47
C ALA A 198 7.89 -20.92 -14.53
N TYR A 199 7.91 -20.14 -13.46
CA TYR A 199 8.99 -20.17 -12.47
C TYR A 199 9.09 -21.54 -11.76
N ARG A 200 7.94 -22.14 -11.40
CA ARG A 200 7.91 -23.50 -10.83
C ARG A 200 8.45 -24.54 -11.79
N ALA A 201 8.18 -24.40 -13.10
CA ALA A 201 8.77 -25.27 -14.12
C ALA A 201 10.30 -25.08 -14.18
N ALA A 202 10.81 -23.84 -14.17
CA ALA A 202 12.24 -23.58 -14.12
C ALA A 202 12.93 -24.26 -12.92
N ILE A 203 12.32 -24.15 -11.73
CA ILE A 203 12.84 -24.72 -10.48
C ILE A 203 12.75 -26.26 -10.51
N SER A 204 11.73 -26.86 -11.14
CA SER A 204 11.61 -28.32 -11.30
C SER A 204 12.69 -28.90 -12.20
N ILE A 205 13.17 -28.11 -13.17
CA ILE A 205 14.29 -28.50 -14.08
C ILE A 205 15.63 -28.31 -13.36
N GLN A 206 15.79 -27.16 -12.71
CA GLN A 206 17.02 -26.80 -11.98
C GLN A 206 16.65 -26.36 -10.57
N SER A 207 16.72 -27.25 -9.60
CA SER A 207 16.32 -27.00 -8.21
C SER A 207 17.15 -25.91 -7.51
N GLU A 208 18.42 -25.78 -7.84
CA GLU A 208 19.34 -24.74 -7.34
C GLU A 208 19.41 -23.58 -8.33
N PHE A 209 18.29 -22.88 -8.52
CA PHE A 209 18.18 -21.71 -9.37
C PHE A 209 17.70 -20.48 -8.57
N PRO A 210 18.62 -19.75 -7.88
CA PRO A 210 18.25 -18.64 -6.99
C PRO A 210 17.47 -17.53 -7.68
N GLU A 211 17.74 -17.23 -8.95
CA GLU A 211 17.02 -16.20 -9.70
C GLU A 211 15.54 -16.59 -9.89
N ALA A 212 15.27 -17.83 -10.29
CA ALA A 212 13.89 -18.31 -10.47
C ALA A 212 13.14 -18.37 -9.14
N LEU A 213 13.79 -18.80 -8.05
CA LEU A 213 13.22 -18.81 -6.70
C LEU A 213 12.91 -17.39 -6.21
N ASN A 214 13.81 -16.42 -6.43
CA ASN A 214 13.57 -15.03 -6.09
C ASN A 214 12.41 -14.45 -6.89
N ASN A 215 12.34 -14.71 -8.18
CA ASN A 215 11.27 -14.25 -9.05
C ASN A 215 9.92 -14.89 -8.68
N LEU A 216 9.92 -16.18 -8.35
CA LEU A 216 8.75 -16.89 -7.82
C LEU A 216 8.27 -16.23 -6.52
N GLY A 217 9.19 -15.93 -5.60
CA GLY A 217 8.88 -15.25 -4.34
C GLY A 217 8.23 -13.90 -4.56
N ASN A 218 8.77 -13.09 -5.48
CA ASN A 218 8.19 -11.80 -5.84
C ASN A 218 6.78 -11.95 -6.45
N ALA A 219 6.59 -12.84 -7.42
CA ALA A 219 5.29 -13.07 -8.05
C ALA A 219 4.24 -13.61 -7.05
N LEU A 220 4.63 -14.48 -6.11
CA LEU A 220 3.77 -14.97 -5.03
C LEU A 220 3.38 -13.84 -4.06
N ALA A 221 4.32 -12.95 -3.73
CA ALA A 221 4.04 -11.77 -2.89
C ALA A 221 3.06 -10.82 -3.58
N GLU A 222 3.22 -10.56 -4.87
CA GLU A 222 2.26 -9.77 -5.67
C GLU A 222 0.86 -10.40 -5.71
N MET A 223 0.78 -11.73 -5.69
CA MET A 223 -0.49 -12.47 -5.62
C MET A 223 -1.08 -12.55 -4.20
N GLY A 224 -0.37 -12.06 -3.18
CA GLY A 224 -0.79 -12.12 -1.77
C GLY A 224 -0.51 -13.46 -1.06
N SER A 225 0.24 -14.38 -1.68
CA SER A 225 0.61 -15.68 -1.11
C SER A 225 1.92 -15.56 -0.32
N PHE A 226 1.89 -14.82 0.80
CA PHE A 226 3.10 -14.40 1.52
C PHE A 226 3.87 -15.56 2.14
N ASP A 227 3.20 -16.59 2.66
CA ASP A 227 3.88 -17.76 3.23
C ASP A 227 4.73 -18.48 2.19
N ASP A 228 4.18 -18.71 0.98
CA ASP A 228 4.89 -19.34 -0.12
C ASP A 228 6.01 -18.42 -0.66
N ALA A 229 5.78 -17.11 -0.71
CA ALA A 229 6.77 -16.12 -1.12
C ALA A 229 8.00 -16.14 -0.18
N ILE A 230 7.76 -16.17 1.13
CA ILE A 230 8.82 -16.28 2.14
C ILE A 230 9.61 -17.56 1.97
N ALA A 231 8.92 -18.69 1.77
CA ALA A 231 9.58 -19.98 1.56
C ALA A 231 10.50 -19.95 0.32
N ALA A 232 10.03 -19.42 -0.80
CA ALA A 232 10.79 -19.30 -2.03
C ALA A 232 12.02 -18.36 -1.88
N CYS A 233 11.83 -17.19 -1.27
CA CYS A 233 12.92 -16.25 -1.04
C CYS A 233 13.96 -16.78 -0.04
N ARG A 234 13.54 -17.46 1.04
CA ARG A 234 14.45 -18.10 2.00
C ARG A 234 15.30 -19.16 1.31
N GLU A 235 14.73 -19.93 0.39
CA GLU A 235 15.47 -20.93 -0.37
C GLU A 235 16.47 -20.27 -1.34
N ALA A 236 16.11 -19.17 -2.00
CA ALA A 236 17.04 -18.39 -2.82
C ALA A 236 18.25 -17.88 -2.00
N VAL A 237 17.99 -17.35 -0.80
CA VAL A 237 19.01 -16.89 0.15
C VAL A 237 19.88 -18.05 0.66
N ARG A 238 19.29 -19.20 0.95
CA ARG A 238 20.04 -20.40 1.36
C ARG A 238 21.05 -20.84 0.31
N ILE A 239 20.64 -20.87 -0.97
CA ILE A 239 21.51 -21.27 -2.09
C ILE A 239 22.59 -20.20 -2.35
N ARG A 240 22.21 -18.91 -2.30
CA ARG A 240 23.12 -17.78 -2.54
C ARG A 240 22.99 -16.73 -1.44
N PRO A 241 23.71 -16.86 -0.32
CA PRO A 241 23.63 -15.91 0.80
C PRO A 241 24.01 -14.47 0.47
N GLY A 242 24.73 -14.23 -0.62
CA GLY A 242 25.05 -12.89 -1.14
C GLY A 242 24.04 -12.34 -2.16
N PHE A 243 22.82 -12.86 -2.24
CA PHE A 243 21.83 -12.41 -3.21
C PHE A 243 20.98 -11.29 -2.65
N ALA A 244 21.46 -10.05 -2.79
CA ALA A 244 20.81 -8.86 -2.23
C ALA A 244 19.31 -8.72 -2.61
N ALA A 245 18.95 -9.01 -3.88
CA ALA A 245 17.56 -8.93 -4.32
C ALA A 245 16.65 -9.92 -3.58
N ALA A 246 17.13 -11.14 -3.29
CA ALA A 246 16.36 -12.14 -2.57
C ALA A 246 16.13 -11.74 -1.10
N HIS A 247 17.14 -11.17 -0.43
CA HIS A 247 16.98 -10.58 0.90
C HIS A 247 15.95 -9.44 0.91
N SER A 248 15.99 -8.55 -0.09
CA SER A 248 15.03 -7.45 -0.21
C SER A 248 13.59 -7.95 -0.44
N ASN A 249 13.40 -8.95 -1.31
CA ASN A 249 12.08 -9.53 -1.57
C ASN A 249 11.57 -10.35 -0.38
N LEU A 250 12.45 -11.05 0.34
CA LEU A 250 12.15 -11.72 1.59
C LEU A 250 11.65 -10.70 2.63
N GLY A 251 12.36 -9.59 2.78
CA GLY A 251 11.97 -8.50 3.67
C GLY A 251 10.58 -7.94 3.33
N ASN A 252 10.29 -7.72 2.05
CA ASN A 252 8.97 -7.28 1.62
C ASN A 252 7.85 -8.30 1.91
N ALA A 253 8.09 -9.59 1.66
CA ALA A 253 7.12 -10.66 1.95
C ALA A 253 6.87 -10.81 3.46
N LEU A 254 7.92 -10.75 4.30
CA LEU A 254 7.84 -10.76 5.76
C LEU A 254 7.05 -9.57 6.30
N ARG A 255 7.26 -8.38 5.74
CA ARG A 255 6.51 -7.16 6.08
C ARG A 255 5.01 -7.37 5.87
N HIS A 256 4.62 -7.88 4.71
CA HIS A 256 3.21 -8.14 4.41
C HIS A 256 2.59 -9.22 5.31
N ARG A 257 3.39 -10.17 5.80
CA ARG A 257 2.94 -11.16 6.78
C ARG A 257 2.88 -10.60 8.22
N GLY A 258 3.36 -9.38 8.45
CA GLY A 258 3.40 -8.72 9.77
C GLY A 258 4.65 -9.02 10.60
N GLU A 259 5.65 -9.70 10.07
CA GLU A 259 6.94 -9.98 10.73
C GLU A 259 7.93 -8.82 10.54
N ILE A 260 7.53 -7.64 11.02
CA ILE A 260 8.17 -6.36 10.69
C ILE A 260 9.65 -6.32 11.14
N LYS A 261 9.99 -6.88 12.31
CA LYS A 261 11.37 -6.86 12.80
C LYS A 261 12.31 -7.69 11.92
N GLU A 262 11.88 -8.88 11.48
CA GLU A 262 12.64 -9.71 10.57
C GLU A 262 12.73 -9.05 9.18
N ALA A 263 11.64 -8.43 8.71
CA ALA A 263 11.62 -7.66 7.47
C ALA A 263 12.67 -6.56 7.43
N ILE A 264 12.79 -5.76 8.51
CA ILE A 264 13.82 -4.71 8.63
C ILE A 264 15.23 -5.33 8.58
N SER A 265 15.46 -6.46 9.28
CA SER A 265 16.75 -7.14 9.28
C SER A 265 17.16 -7.62 7.88
N GLU A 266 16.24 -8.24 7.14
CA GLU A 266 16.49 -8.76 5.80
C GLU A 266 16.72 -7.62 4.79
N CYS A 267 15.95 -6.53 4.87
CA CYS A 267 16.18 -5.34 4.03
C CYS A 267 17.54 -4.69 4.32
N LYS A 268 17.95 -4.57 5.59
CA LYS A 268 19.29 -4.09 5.95
C LYS A 268 20.39 -4.99 5.39
N ARG A 269 20.20 -6.31 5.48
CA ARG A 269 21.16 -7.27 4.90
C ARG A 269 21.28 -7.12 3.37
N ALA A 270 20.15 -6.88 2.68
CA ALA A 270 20.17 -6.60 1.24
C ALA A 270 21.03 -5.39 0.89
N ILE A 271 20.92 -4.31 1.65
CA ILE A 271 21.68 -3.06 1.46
C ILE A 271 23.16 -3.23 1.82
N GLU A 272 23.49 -3.99 2.86
CA GLU A 272 24.89 -4.34 3.19
C GLU A 272 25.58 -5.09 2.04
N ILE A 273 24.86 -6.03 1.40
CA ILE A 273 25.40 -6.80 0.26
C ILE A 273 25.52 -5.91 -0.98
N ASN A 274 24.53 -5.08 -1.26
CA ASN A 274 24.53 -4.16 -2.39
C ASN A 274 24.04 -2.76 -1.99
N PRO A 275 24.93 -1.84 -1.64
CA PRO A 275 24.57 -0.46 -1.26
C PRO A 275 23.92 0.38 -2.37
N ASN A 276 23.95 -0.08 -3.62
CA ASN A 276 23.31 0.61 -4.75
C ASN A 276 21.92 0.02 -5.10
N LEU A 277 21.33 -0.76 -4.20
CA LEU A 277 20.07 -1.43 -4.42
C LEU A 277 18.88 -0.51 -4.07
N ALA A 278 18.44 0.35 -5.00
CA ALA A 278 17.38 1.32 -4.76
C ALA A 278 16.08 0.69 -4.20
N HIS A 279 15.65 -0.47 -4.72
CA HIS A 279 14.46 -1.15 -4.21
C HIS A 279 14.66 -1.75 -2.81
N GLY A 280 15.90 -2.09 -2.43
CA GLY A 280 16.24 -2.51 -1.07
C GLY A 280 15.98 -1.40 -0.05
N PHE A 281 16.40 -0.17 -0.36
CA PHE A 281 16.11 1.01 0.45
C PHE A 281 14.60 1.33 0.51
N ASN A 282 13.89 1.22 -0.61
CA ASN A 282 12.45 1.41 -0.63
C ASN A 282 11.71 0.39 0.27
N ASN A 283 12.09 -0.89 0.19
CA ASN A 283 11.51 -1.93 1.02
C ASN A 283 11.87 -1.77 2.51
N LEU A 284 13.09 -1.31 2.81
CA LEU A 284 13.48 -0.92 4.17
C LEU A 284 12.61 0.22 4.68
N GLY A 285 12.40 1.26 3.86
CA GLY A 285 11.53 2.38 4.20
C GLY A 285 10.10 1.94 4.51
N ASN A 286 9.54 1.04 3.70
CA ASN A 286 8.22 0.47 3.94
C ASN A 286 8.15 -0.29 5.27
N ALA A 287 9.15 -1.13 5.58
CA ALA A 287 9.19 -1.91 6.82
C ALA A 287 9.40 -1.00 8.06
N LEU A 288 10.21 0.05 7.95
CA LEU A 288 10.42 1.05 9.00
C LEU A 288 9.14 1.88 9.25
N ASN A 289 8.43 2.27 8.19
CA ASN A 289 7.14 2.95 8.30
C ASN A 289 6.11 2.10 9.05
N ASP A 290 6.00 0.82 8.69
CA ASP A 290 5.09 -0.11 9.38
C ASP A 290 5.50 -0.33 10.85
N ASN A 291 6.78 -0.13 11.17
CA ASN A 291 7.31 -0.15 12.56
C ASN A 291 7.21 1.20 13.27
N LEU A 292 6.56 2.20 12.67
CA LEU A 292 6.40 3.57 13.18
C LEU A 292 7.73 4.33 13.37
N GLN A 293 8.80 3.91 12.71
CA GLN A 293 10.12 4.54 12.68
C GLN A 293 10.18 5.53 11.50
N PHE A 294 9.44 6.63 11.62
CA PHE A 294 9.18 7.54 10.50
C PHE A 294 10.42 8.26 9.98
N GLU A 295 11.32 8.69 10.87
CA GLU A 295 12.54 9.41 10.46
C GLU A 295 13.47 8.51 9.66
N GLU A 296 13.71 7.29 10.15
CA GLU A 296 14.54 6.32 9.44
C GLU A 296 13.89 5.87 8.12
N ALA A 297 12.55 5.79 8.07
CA ALA A 297 11.84 5.50 6.83
C ALA A 297 12.04 6.61 5.79
N ILE A 298 11.96 7.89 6.19
CA ILE A 298 12.23 9.04 5.33
C ILE A 298 13.63 8.96 4.75
N ASP A 299 14.63 8.67 5.57
CA ASP A 299 16.02 8.57 5.11
C ASP A 299 16.23 7.41 4.14
N ALA A 300 15.58 6.26 4.39
CA ALA A 300 15.62 5.12 3.47
C ALA A 300 14.98 5.46 2.10
N TYR A 301 13.82 6.13 2.08
CA TYR A 301 13.20 6.56 0.82
C TYR A 301 14.05 7.61 0.08
N ARG A 302 14.71 8.53 0.80
CA ARG A 302 15.63 9.50 0.17
C ARG A 302 16.79 8.79 -0.52
N GLN A 303 17.40 7.79 0.14
CA GLN A 303 18.45 6.98 -0.48
C GLN A 303 17.95 6.23 -1.72
N ALA A 304 16.74 5.65 -1.66
CA ALA A 304 16.12 5.01 -2.83
C ALA A 304 15.93 6.00 -3.99
N ILE A 305 15.52 7.24 -3.71
CA ILE A 305 15.33 8.33 -4.68
C ILE A 305 16.67 8.80 -5.26
N GLU A 306 17.71 8.96 -4.45
CA GLU A 306 19.05 9.33 -4.91
C GLU A 306 19.63 8.30 -5.86
N LEU A 307 19.44 7.01 -5.57
CA LEU A 307 19.91 5.91 -6.43
C LEU A 307 19.08 5.77 -7.72
N ASN A 308 17.79 6.05 -7.69
CA ASN A 308 16.92 6.03 -8.87
C ASN A 308 15.86 7.14 -8.84
N PRO A 309 16.21 8.36 -9.31
CA PRO A 309 15.31 9.52 -9.26
C PRO A 309 14.06 9.41 -10.17
N ASN A 310 14.05 8.45 -11.09
CA ASN A 310 12.95 8.22 -12.02
C ASN A 310 12.02 7.06 -11.59
N HIS A 311 12.12 6.60 -10.36
CA HIS A 311 11.23 5.59 -9.79
C HIS A 311 10.13 6.25 -8.95
N ALA A 312 8.86 6.16 -9.37
CA ALA A 312 7.73 6.82 -8.73
C ALA A 312 7.41 6.27 -7.32
N GLY A 313 7.62 4.97 -7.08
CA GLY A 313 7.25 4.28 -5.84
C GLY A 313 7.79 4.93 -4.56
N PRO A 314 9.12 5.16 -4.43
CA PRO A 314 9.69 5.79 -3.24
C PRO A 314 9.13 7.19 -2.94
N TYR A 315 8.81 7.99 -3.97
CA TYR A 315 8.17 9.30 -3.77
C TYR A 315 6.74 9.16 -3.21
N SER A 316 5.97 8.20 -3.72
CA SER A 316 4.61 7.92 -3.24
C SER A 316 4.62 7.43 -1.78
N ASN A 317 5.57 6.55 -1.42
CA ASN A 317 5.72 6.04 -0.06
C ASN A 317 6.21 7.12 0.90
N LEU A 318 7.20 7.93 0.49
CA LEU A 318 7.67 9.09 1.24
C LEU A 318 6.53 10.06 1.55
N ALA A 319 5.63 10.30 0.59
CA ALA A 319 4.49 11.18 0.78
C ALA A 319 3.57 10.73 1.93
N ILE A 320 3.34 9.41 2.07
CA ILE A 320 2.53 8.88 3.18
C ILE A 320 3.21 9.12 4.52
N VAL A 321 4.51 8.86 4.64
CA VAL A 321 5.24 9.08 5.89
C VAL A 321 5.29 10.55 6.27
N LEU A 322 5.53 11.43 5.31
CA LEU A 322 5.50 12.88 5.54
C LEU A 322 4.13 13.35 6.05
N LYS A 323 3.03 12.79 5.53
CA LYS A 323 1.68 13.06 6.04
C LYS A 323 1.52 12.61 7.50
N GLU A 324 2.03 11.41 7.84
CA GLU A 324 1.91 10.88 9.22
C GLU A 324 2.66 11.75 10.25
N ILE A 325 3.81 12.33 9.89
CA ILE A 325 4.53 13.28 10.76
C ILE A 325 3.98 14.71 10.69
N GLY A 326 2.96 14.96 9.86
CA GLY A 326 2.29 16.27 9.74
C GLY A 326 2.94 17.23 8.73
N ASP A 327 3.96 16.82 7.99
CA ASP A 327 4.59 17.64 6.93
C ASP A 327 3.80 17.51 5.61
N VAL A 328 2.60 18.10 5.61
CA VAL A 328 1.61 17.91 4.54
C VAL A 328 2.05 18.53 3.22
N GLU A 329 2.78 19.64 3.25
CA GLU A 329 3.26 20.32 2.03
C GLU A 329 4.26 19.45 1.27
N ARG A 330 5.27 18.95 2.00
CA ARG A 330 6.25 18.06 1.38
C ARG A 330 5.62 16.74 0.98
N ALA A 331 4.59 16.26 1.69
CA ALA A 331 3.80 15.09 1.30
C ALA A 331 3.10 15.30 -0.04
N ILE A 332 2.39 16.43 -0.25
CA ILE A 332 1.74 16.78 -1.53
C ILE A 332 2.78 16.87 -2.65
N ALA A 333 3.92 17.56 -2.40
CA ALA A 333 4.98 17.71 -3.38
C ALA A 333 5.56 16.35 -3.82
N ALA A 334 5.81 15.46 -2.87
CA ALA A 334 6.31 14.10 -3.14
C ALA A 334 5.30 13.27 -3.94
N ALA A 335 4.01 13.27 -3.55
CA ALA A 335 2.97 12.56 -4.28
C ALA A 335 2.79 13.08 -5.72
N ARG A 336 2.80 14.41 -5.91
CA ARG A 336 2.76 15.02 -7.25
C ARG A 336 4.01 14.69 -8.08
N ARG A 337 5.18 14.55 -7.43
CA ARG A 337 6.40 14.12 -8.12
C ARG A 337 6.30 12.68 -8.59
N ALA A 338 5.74 11.77 -7.79
CA ALA A 338 5.47 10.39 -8.20
C ALA A 338 4.57 10.34 -9.45
N ILE A 339 3.50 11.12 -9.47
CA ILE A 339 2.56 11.23 -10.61
C ILE A 339 3.23 11.83 -11.86
N LEU A 340 4.13 12.81 -11.67
CA LEU A 340 4.87 13.38 -12.80
C LEU A 340 5.83 12.38 -13.44
N ILE A 341 6.45 11.50 -12.64
CA ILE A 341 7.33 10.44 -13.13
C ILE A 341 6.53 9.35 -13.83
N ASP A 342 5.44 8.91 -13.22
CA ASP A 342 4.53 7.91 -13.79
C ASP A 342 3.07 8.36 -13.63
N PRO A 343 2.48 9.01 -14.67
CA PRO A 343 1.08 9.41 -14.66
C PRO A 343 0.08 8.25 -14.58
N GLY A 344 0.52 7.02 -14.88
CA GLY A 344 -0.25 5.79 -14.78
C GLY A 344 -0.21 5.13 -13.40
N PHE A 345 0.59 5.66 -12.46
CA PHE A 345 0.74 5.08 -11.12
C PHE A 345 -0.49 5.40 -10.24
N GLY A 346 -1.54 4.59 -10.37
CA GLY A 346 -2.81 4.80 -9.70
C GLY A 346 -2.75 4.86 -8.17
N GLU A 347 -1.75 4.20 -7.54
CA GLU A 347 -1.53 4.29 -6.10
C GLU A 347 -1.11 5.69 -5.66
N ALA A 348 -0.24 6.35 -6.42
CA ALA A 348 0.19 7.72 -6.13
C ALA A 348 -0.99 8.72 -6.19
N HIS A 349 -1.95 8.50 -7.10
CA HIS A 349 -3.18 9.29 -7.15
C HIS A 349 -4.06 9.08 -5.92
N THR A 350 -4.24 7.83 -5.46
CA THR A 350 -5.00 7.52 -4.24
C THR A 350 -4.33 8.09 -2.98
N ASN A 351 -2.99 7.97 -2.90
CA ASN A 351 -2.20 8.54 -1.81
C ASN A 351 -2.28 10.06 -1.79
N LEU A 352 -2.19 10.72 -2.96
CA LEU A 352 -2.40 12.16 -3.07
C LEU A 352 -3.80 12.56 -2.57
N GLY A 353 -4.84 11.82 -2.95
CA GLY A 353 -6.20 12.05 -2.45
C GLY A 353 -6.28 12.01 -0.92
N ASN A 354 -5.68 11.00 -0.28
CA ASN A 354 -5.64 10.88 1.17
C ASN A 354 -4.90 12.06 1.85
N ILE A 355 -3.80 12.54 1.25
CA ILE A 355 -3.04 13.69 1.75
C ILE A 355 -3.85 14.98 1.60
N LEU A 356 -4.50 15.18 0.45
CA LEU A 356 -5.33 16.35 0.16
C LEU A 356 -6.55 16.42 1.11
N TRP A 357 -7.19 15.27 1.42
CA TRP A 357 -8.24 15.21 2.44
C TRP A 357 -7.73 15.67 3.81
N ALA A 358 -6.57 15.18 4.25
CA ALA A 358 -5.97 15.59 5.51
C ALA A 358 -5.64 17.10 5.55
N ASN A 359 -5.49 17.73 4.38
CA ASN A 359 -5.26 19.16 4.18
C ASN A 359 -6.54 19.98 3.95
N GLY A 360 -7.73 19.36 4.02
CA GLY A 360 -9.02 20.04 3.80
C GLY A 360 -9.38 20.30 2.32
N GLN A 361 -8.59 19.82 1.36
CA GLN A 361 -8.80 20.00 -0.09
C GLN A 361 -9.67 18.88 -0.67
N ILE A 362 -10.96 18.86 -0.30
CA ILE A 362 -11.84 17.72 -0.59
C ILE A 362 -12.15 17.55 -2.08
N ASP A 363 -12.26 18.63 -2.85
CA ASP A 363 -12.53 18.56 -4.30
C ASP A 363 -11.38 17.90 -5.05
N GLU A 364 -10.15 18.36 -4.79
CA GLU A 364 -8.94 17.77 -5.37
C GLU A 364 -8.73 16.33 -4.88
N CYS A 365 -9.05 16.04 -3.61
CA CYS A 365 -9.02 14.68 -3.05
C CYS A 365 -9.89 13.72 -3.87
N ILE A 366 -11.17 14.07 -4.09
CA ILE A 366 -12.12 13.24 -4.85
C ILE A 366 -11.64 13.07 -6.29
N ALA A 367 -11.15 14.14 -6.93
CA ALA A 367 -10.61 14.07 -8.28
C ALA A 367 -9.41 13.11 -8.38
N ALA A 368 -8.47 13.20 -7.43
CA ALA A 368 -7.30 12.31 -7.36
C ALA A 368 -7.72 10.85 -7.10
N CYS A 369 -8.64 10.59 -6.16
CA CYS A 369 -9.14 9.25 -5.89
C CYS A 369 -9.88 8.65 -7.08
N ARG A 370 -10.71 9.41 -7.81
CA ARG A 370 -11.37 8.95 -9.05
C ARG A 370 -10.32 8.53 -10.08
N ARG A 371 -9.27 9.34 -10.28
CA ARG A 371 -8.19 8.97 -11.17
C ARG A 371 -7.47 7.70 -10.73
N GLY A 372 -7.24 7.53 -9.43
CA GLY A 372 -6.70 6.29 -8.85
C GLY A 372 -7.56 5.05 -9.15
N VAL A 373 -8.90 5.19 -9.05
CA VAL A 373 -9.87 4.12 -9.38
C VAL A 373 -9.88 3.79 -10.87
N GLU A 374 -9.80 4.80 -11.74
CA GLU A 374 -9.70 4.60 -13.20
C GLU A 374 -8.45 3.83 -13.60
N LEU A 375 -7.30 4.18 -13.01
CA LEU A 375 -6.01 3.56 -13.30
C LEU A 375 -5.86 2.17 -12.65
N ARG A 376 -6.57 1.92 -11.54
CA ARG A 376 -6.55 0.64 -10.81
C ARG A 376 -7.97 0.08 -10.66
N PRO A 377 -8.65 -0.29 -11.75
CA PRO A 377 -10.06 -0.67 -11.72
C PRO A 377 -10.35 -1.95 -10.91
N HIS A 378 -9.35 -2.76 -10.66
CA HIS A 378 -9.46 -3.98 -9.84
C HIS A 378 -9.11 -3.77 -8.36
N SER A 379 -8.69 -2.57 -7.95
CA SER A 379 -8.36 -2.26 -6.57
C SER A 379 -9.61 -1.87 -5.78
N ALA A 380 -10.09 -2.79 -4.95
CA ALA A 380 -11.21 -2.52 -4.04
C ALA A 380 -10.85 -1.42 -3.02
N ASP A 381 -9.59 -1.38 -2.57
CA ASP A 381 -9.13 -0.39 -1.58
C ASP A 381 -9.11 1.03 -2.14
N ALA A 382 -8.62 1.21 -3.39
CA ALA A 382 -8.64 2.52 -4.04
C ALA A 382 -10.07 3.05 -4.20
N HIS A 383 -11.01 2.17 -4.56
CA HIS A 383 -12.42 2.52 -4.69
C HIS A 383 -13.09 2.74 -3.32
N SER A 384 -12.72 1.97 -2.28
CA SER A 384 -13.18 2.18 -0.90
C SER A 384 -12.73 3.53 -0.35
N ALA A 385 -11.50 3.95 -0.63
CA ALA A 385 -11.01 5.28 -0.26
C ALA A 385 -11.87 6.39 -0.86
N LEU A 386 -12.26 6.28 -2.14
CA LEU A 386 -13.19 7.22 -2.77
C LEU A 386 -14.52 7.26 -2.02
N LEU A 387 -15.15 6.10 -1.74
CA LEU A 387 -16.44 6.01 -1.03
C LEU A 387 -16.38 6.69 0.34
N PHE A 388 -15.27 6.55 1.06
CA PHE A 388 -15.08 7.21 2.34
C PHE A 388 -15.02 8.73 2.19
N PHE A 389 -14.26 9.25 1.22
CA PHE A 389 -14.10 10.70 1.05
C PHE A 389 -15.36 11.39 0.51
N LEU A 390 -16.22 10.70 -0.23
CA LEU A 390 -17.51 11.27 -0.67
C LEU A 390 -18.40 11.72 0.49
N GLN A 391 -18.27 11.10 1.68
CA GLN A 391 -19.03 11.47 2.88
C GLN A 391 -18.72 12.89 3.39
N TYR A 392 -17.59 13.47 2.99
CA TYR A 392 -17.12 14.79 3.44
C TYR A 392 -17.48 15.94 2.48
N HIS A 393 -18.02 15.63 1.31
CA HIS A 393 -18.27 16.62 0.28
C HIS A 393 -19.74 17.02 0.22
N THR A 394 -20.03 18.32 0.26
CA THR A 394 -21.40 18.88 0.29
C THR A 394 -22.20 18.66 -1.00
N GLY A 395 -21.53 18.39 -2.12
CA GLY A 395 -22.14 18.19 -3.44
C GLY A 395 -22.63 16.75 -3.68
N TYR A 396 -22.44 15.82 -2.73
CA TYR A 396 -22.92 14.44 -2.85
C TYR A 396 -24.08 14.20 -1.89
N ASP A 397 -25.26 13.96 -2.43
CA ASP A 397 -26.42 13.56 -1.66
C ASP A 397 -26.37 12.05 -1.33
N PRO A 398 -27.23 11.58 -0.41
CA PRO A 398 -27.26 10.17 -0.03
C PRO A 398 -27.51 9.19 -1.19
N ALA A 399 -28.26 9.56 -2.23
CA ALA A 399 -28.55 8.71 -3.37
C ALA A 399 -27.31 8.55 -4.27
N MET A 400 -26.57 9.64 -4.52
CA MET A 400 -25.30 9.60 -5.25
C MET A 400 -24.25 8.76 -4.53
N ILE A 401 -24.22 8.83 -3.21
CA ILE A 401 -23.30 8.02 -2.38
C ILE A 401 -23.68 6.54 -2.48
N LEU A 402 -24.96 6.20 -2.40
CA LEU A 402 -25.43 4.82 -2.58
C LEU A 402 -25.07 4.28 -3.98
N GLU A 403 -25.29 5.07 -5.04
CA GLU A 403 -24.95 4.67 -6.41
C GLU A 403 -23.46 4.30 -6.54
N GLU A 404 -22.56 5.07 -5.94
CA GLU A 404 -21.12 4.75 -5.99
C GLU A 404 -20.78 3.48 -5.18
N HIS A 405 -21.46 3.24 -4.04
CA HIS A 405 -21.36 1.98 -3.30
C HIS A 405 -21.84 0.78 -4.12
N GLN A 406 -22.92 0.94 -4.88
CA GLN A 406 -23.41 -0.09 -5.80
C GLN A 406 -22.40 -0.39 -6.93
N ARG A 407 -21.75 0.65 -7.48
CA ARG A 407 -20.65 0.46 -8.46
C ARG A 407 -19.48 -0.31 -7.86
N TRP A 408 -19.14 -0.02 -6.60
CA TRP A 408 -18.11 -0.76 -5.88
C TRP A 408 -18.51 -2.24 -5.76
N TYR A 409 -19.73 -2.53 -5.32
CA TYR A 409 -20.23 -3.90 -5.18
C TYR A 409 -20.20 -4.67 -6.50
N GLU A 410 -20.74 -4.09 -7.56
CA GLU A 410 -20.78 -4.73 -8.88
C GLU A 410 -19.39 -5.09 -9.40
N ARG A 411 -18.42 -4.20 -9.15
CA ARG A 411 -17.06 -4.38 -9.66
C ARG A 411 -16.22 -5.35 -8.85
N HIS A 412 -16.33 -5.33 -7.51
CA HIS A 412 -15.39 -6.02 -6.63
C HIS A 412 -15.97 -7.19 -5.84
N ALA A 413 -17.27 -7.17 -5.55
CA ALA A 413 -17.88 -8.08 -4.58
C ALA A 413 -18.89 -9.05 -5.19
N ARG A 414 -19.59 -8.68 -6.25
CA ARG A 414 -20.68 -9.47 -6.84
C ARG A 414 -20.28 -10.91 -7.17
N ALA A 415 -19.10 -11.10 -7.78
CA ALA A 415 -18.62 -12.43 -8.15
C ALA A 415 -18.36 -13.32 -6.92
N LEU A 416 -18.02 -12.72 -5.77
CA LEU A 416 -17.75 -13.45 -4.52
C LEU A 416 -19.04 -13.98 -3.88
N ALA A 417 -20.15 -13.28 -4.08
CA ALA A 417 -21.46 -13.72 -3.57
C ALA A 417 -21.93 -15.05 -4.16
N ALA A 418 -21.44 -15.42 -5.34
CA ALA A 418 -21.78 -16.72 -5.96
C ALA A 418 -21.20 -17.94 -5.20
N SER A 419 -20.22 -17.74 -4.31
CA SER A 419 -19.56 -18.77 -3.52
C SER A 419 -20.15 -18.96 -2.10
N ILE A 420 -21.25 -18.25 -1.78
CA ILE A 420 -21.89 -18.34 -0.46
C ILE A 420 -22.56 -19.72 -0.30
N GLY A 421 -22.05 -20.50 0.65
CA GLY A 421 -22.61 -21.82 0.97
C GLY A 421 -23.73 -21.72 2.02
N GLU A 422 -24.46 -22.82 2.19
CA GLU A 422 -25.48 -22.93 3.23
C GLU A 422 -24.88 -22.88 4.64
N PHE A 423 -25.66 -22.39 5.60
CA PHE A 423 -25.31 -22.36 7.02
C PHE A 423 -26.00 -23.53 7.76
N THR A 424 -25.19 -24.33 8.42
CA THR A 424 -25.64 -25.51 9.21
C THR A 424 -25.74 -25.22 10.71
N SER A 425 -25.83 -23.94 11.10
CA SER A 425 -25.92 -23.53 12.50
C SER A 425 -27.20 -24.10 13.18
N ASP A 426 -27.05 -24.47 14.44
CA ASP A 426 -28.20 -24.81 15.30
C ASP A 426 -29.14 -23.63 15.42
N ARG A 427 -30.39 -23.79 15.04
CA ARG A 427 -31.44 -22.76 15.01
C ARG A 427 -32.21 -22.62 16.31
N ASP A 428 -31.65 -23.03 17.46
CA ASP A 428 -32.23 -22.68 18.74
C ASP A 428 -32.19 -21.17 18.98
N PRO A 429 -33.34 -20.47 19.09
CA PRO A 429 -33.36 -19.01 19.19
C PRO A 429 -32.84 -18.50 20.54
N ASN A 430 -32.70 -19.38 21.54
CA ASN A 430 -32.32 -19.00 22.90
C ASN A 430 -30.90 -19.45 23.29
N ARG A 431 -30.19 -20.18 22.42
CA ARG A 431 -28.83 -20.62 22.74
C ARG A 431 -27.86 -19.42 22.88
N ARG A 432 -26.71 -19.67 23.47
CA ARG A 432 -25.60 -18.72 23.49
C ARG A 432 -25.13 -18.44 22.07
N LEU A 433 -25.01 -17.15 21.71
CA LEU A 433 -24.61 -16.71 20.37
C LEU A 433 -23.13 -16.35 20.32
N ARG A 434 -22.46 -16.68 19.20
CA ARG A 434 -21.11 -16.28 18.88
C ARG A 434 -21.13 -15.03 18.02
N ILE A 435 -20.60 -13.94 18.58
CA ILE A 435 -20.54 -12.64 17.92
C ILE A 435 -19.10 -12.38 17.52
N GLY A 436 -18.84 -12.28 16.21
CA GLY A 436 -17.54 -11.92 15.66
C GLY A 436 -17.46 -10.42 15.36
N TYR A 437 -16.34 -9.79 15.67
CA TYR A 437 -16.05 -8.40 15.32
C TYR A 437 -14.78 -8.34 14.49
N VAL A 438 -14.81 -7.62 13.36
CA VAL A 438 -13.67 -7.44 12.46
C VAL A 438 -13.21 -6.00 12.48
N SER A 439 -11.93 -5.74 12.79
CA SER A 439 -11.39 -4.37 12.76
C SER A 439 -9.85 -4.34 12.76
N PRO A 440 -9.22 -3.37 12.06
CA PRO A 440 -7.81 -3.01 12.22
C PRO A 440 -7.56 -2.05 13.38
N TYR A 441 -8.62 -1.63 14.10
CA TYR A 441 -8.57 -0.56 15.10
C TYR A 441 -8.77 -1.05 16.54
N PHE A 442 -8.56 -2.32 16.82
CA PHE A 442 -8.47 -2.83 18.21
C PHE A 442 -7.14 -2.43 18.87
N ARG A 443 -6.89 -1.12 18.90
CA ARG A 443 -5.68 -0.48 19.42
C ARG A 443 -6.04 0.91 19.96
N ASP A 444 -5.04 1.72 20.33
CA ASP A 444 -5.28 3.13 20.67
C ASP A 444 -5.81 3.88 19.45
N HIS A 445 -7.11 3.91 19.34
CA HIS A 445 -7.89 4.51 18.26
C HIS A 445 -9.28 4.91 18.79
N CYS A 446 -9.90 5.91 18.15
CA CYS A 446 -11.21 6.40 18.58
C CYS A 446 -12.32 5.32 18.58
N GLN A 447 -12.24 4.27 17.78
CA GLN A 447 -13.21 3.15 17.87
C GLN A 447 -13.16 2.42 19.21
N SER A 448 -12.01 2.37 19.84
CA SER A 448 -11.84 1.68 21.13
C SER A 448 -12.60 2.38 22.25
N PHE A 449 -12.88 3.70 22.13
CA PHE A 449 -13.74 4.41 23.10
C PHE A 449 -15.18 3.89 23.10
N PHE A 450 -15.62 3.22 22.05
CA PHE A 450 -16.98 2.70 21.87
C PHE A 450 -17.04 1.17 22.01
N THR A 451 -16.00 0.45 21.64
CA THR A 451 -15.98 -1.02 21.73
C THR A 451 -15.66 -1.53 23.14
N ILE A 452 -14.77 -0.84 23.86
CA ILE A 452 -14.42 -1.22 25.25
C ILE A 452 -15.66 -1.24 26.17
N PRO A 453 -16.53 -0.21 26.22
CA PRO A 453 -17.71 -0.26 27.08
C PRO A 453 -18.68 -1.39 26.70
N LEU A 454 -18.88 -1.67 25.42
CA LEU A 454 -19.70 -2.79 24.97
C LEU A 454 -19.13 -4.13 25.43
N PHE A 455 -17.84 -4.37 25.18
CA PHE A 455 -17.18 -5.64 25.52
C PHE A 455 -17.08 -5.86 27.04
N SER A 456 -16.88 -4.79 27.81
CA SER A 456 -16.80 -4.88 29.28
C SER A 456 -18.15 -5.16 29.94
N SER A 457 -19.27 -4.71 29.35
CA SER A 457 -20.60 -4.77 29.96
C SER A 457 -21.52 -5.86 29.36
N ARG A 458 -20.99 -6.68 28.43
CA ARG A 458 -21.77 -7.71 27.76
C ARG A 458 -22.27 -8.81 28.70
N ASN A 459 -23.36 -9.43 28.37
CA ASN A 459 -23.87 -10.64 29.03
C ASN A 459 -23.09 -11.87 28.55
N ARG A 460 -22.07 -12.29 29.29
CA ARG A 460 -21.22 -13.44 28.96
C ARG A 460 -21.93 -14.80 28.98
N VAL A 461 -23.08 -14.89 29.55
CA VAL A 461 -23.88 -16.12 29.59
C VAL A 461 -24.54 -16.35 28.23
N GLU A 462 -25.08 -15.27 27.65
CA GLU A 462 -25.83 -15.36 26.40
C GLU A 462 -24.99 -15.11 25.15
N PHE A 463 -23.85 -14.40 25.29
CA PHE A 463 -23.03 -13.98 24.15
C PHE A 463 -21.55 -14.34 24.37
N GLU A 464 -20.94 -14.96 23.36
CA GLU A 464 -19.53 -15.25 23.25
C GLU A 464 -18.90 -14.34 22.18
N VAL A 465 -17.87 -13.58 22.54
CA VAL A 465 -17.30 -12.55 21.67
C VAL A 465 -15.94 -12.96 21.11
N PHE A 466 -15.85 -12.93 19.78
CA PHE A 466 -14.67 -13.21 18.98
C PHE A 466 -14.17 -11.91 18.33
N CYS A 467 -12.89 -11.60 18.42
CA CYS A 467 -12.28 -10.49 17.68
C CYS A 467 -11.31 -11.02 16.62
N TYR A 468 -11.54 -10.61 15.38
CA TYR A 468 -10.67 -10.81 14.22
C TYR A 468 -9.91 -9.50 13.99
N SER A 469 -8.65 -9.49 14.43
CA SER A 469 -7.86 -8.26 14.56
C SER A 469 -6.82 -8.13 13.46
N ASP A 470 -6.91 -7.07 12.67
CA ASP A 470 -5.92 -6.71 11.66
C ASP A 470 -4.83 -5.75 12.20
N VAL A 471 -4.69 -5.66 13.51
CA VAL A 471 -3.66 -4.83 14.16
C VAL A 471 -2.28 -5.46 13.94
N ALA A 472 -1.44 -4.81 13.15
CA ALA A 472 -0.06 -5.25 12.89
C ALA A 472 0.86 -4.98 14.09
N ASN A 473 0.68 -3.84 14.76
CA ASN A 473 1.45 -3.41 15.94
C ASN A 473 0.53 -3.32 17.17
N PRO A 474 0.38 -4.39 17.96
CA PRO A 474 -0.40 -4.37 19.18
C PRO A 474 0.16 -3.40 20.24
N ASP A 475 -0.73 -2.70 20.94
CA ASP A 475 -0.44 -1.77 22.02
C ASP A 475 -1.15 -2.16 23.33
N ALA A 476 -1.04 -1.33 24.35
CA ALA A 476 -1.69 -1.56 25.66
C ALA A 476 -3.23 -1.62 25.55
N VAL A 477 -3.83 -0.89 24.61
CA VAL A 477 -5.27 -0.92 24.36
C VAL A 477 -5.66 -2.22 23.67
N THR A 478 -4.84 -2.71 22.75
CA THR A 478 -4.99 -4.03 22.12
C THR A 478 -5.06 -5.13 23.17
N GLU A 479 -4.12 -5.15 24.10
CA GLU A 479 -4.10 -6.15 25.18
C GLU A 479 -5.30 -6.00 26.13
N ARG A 480 -5.72 -4.77 26.40
CA ARG A 480 -6.93 -4.52 27.19
C ARG A 480 -8.17 -5.11 26.51
N ILE A 481 -8.34 -4.88 25.20
CA ILE A 481 -9.49 -5.43 24.44
C ILE A 481 -9.43 -6.95 24.40
N ARG A 482 -8.24 -7.53 24.16
CA ARG A 482 -8.02 -8.99 24.15
C ARG A 482 -8.47 -9.64 25.46
N ASN A 483 -8.21 -9.01 26.59
CA ASN A 483 -8.63 -9.50 27.92
C ASN A 483 -10.14 -9.34 28.19
N LEU A 484 -10.87 -8.56 27.40
CA LEU A 484 -12.31 -8.37 27.52
C LEU A 484 -13.13 -9.38 26.71
N VAL A 485 -12.56 -10.06 25.73
CA VAL A 485 -13.26 -10.95 24.79
C VAL A 485 -13.01 -12.44 25.11
N ASP A 486 -13.80 -13.36 24.52
CA ASP A 486 -13.68 -14.79 24.76
C ASP A 486 -12.66 -15.45 23.82
N ALA A 487 -12.55 -14.94 22.58
CA ALA A 487 -11.58 -15.43 21.61
C ALA A 487 -10.94 -14.26 20.83
N TRP A 488 -9.68 -14.44 20.48
CA TRP A 488 -8.90 -13.44 19.72
C TRP A 488 -8.12 -14.14 18.61
N GLN A 489 -8.35 -13.70 17.37
CA GLN A 489 -7.63 -14.14 16.18
C GLN A 489 -6.92 -12.95 15.55
N SER A 490 -5.59 -13.02 15.42
CA SER A 490 -4.85 -12.07 14.58
C SER A 490 -5.05 -12.46 13.11
N THR A 491 -5.52 -11.50 12.32
CA THR A 491 -5.76 -11.63 10.88
C THR A 491 -4.86 -10.73 10.04
N ALA A 492 -3.98 -9.97 10.68
CA ALA A 492 -3.03 -9.10 10.00
C ALA A 492 -2.21 -9.87 8.95
N GLY A 493 -2.15 -9.32 7.74
CA GLY A 493 -1.44 -9.94 6.62
C GLY A 493 -2.12 -11.19 6.01
N MET A 494 -3.32 -11.58 6.48
CA MET A 494 -4.06 -12.70 5.88
C MET A 494 -4.93 -12.23 4.71
N ALA A 495 -5.01 -13.06 3.66
CA ALA A 495 -5.95 -12.83 2.56
C ALA A 495 -7.40 -12.96 3.05
N ASP A 496 -8.33 -12.17 2.46
CA ASP A 496 -9.75 -12.12 2.84
C ASP A 496 -10.44 -13.48 2.76
N GLU A 497 -10.08 -14.31 1.80
CA GLU A 497 -10.60 -15.67 1.67
C GLU A 497 -10.23 -16.54 2.89
N LYS A 498 -8.98 -16.45 3.36
CA LYS A 498 -8.51 -17.18 4.54
C LYS A 498 -9.22 -16.69 5.80
N VAL A 499 -9.40 -15.38 5.95
CA VAL A 499 -10.12 -14.78 7.09
C VAL A 499 -11.59 -15.22 7.07
N ALA A 500 -12.26 -15.17 5.93
CA ALA A 500 -13.65 -15.64 5.79
C ALA A 500 -13.79 -17.14 6.13
N ARG A 501 -12.81 -17.97 5.74
CA ARG A 501 -12.78 -19.38 6.10
C ARG A 501 -12.65 -19.61 7.61
N ILE A 502 -11.72 -18.91 8.27
CA ILE A 502 -11.55 -18.99 9.74
C ILE A 502 -12.84 -18.61 10.46
N ILE A 503 -13.47 -17.49 10.06
CA ILE A 503 -14.75 -17.05 10.65
C ILE A 503 -15.83 -18.13 10.51
N ARG A 504 -15.88 -18.81 9.35
CA ARG A 504 -16.84 -19.89 9.10
C ARG A 504 -16.53 -21.13 9.96
N GLU A 505 -15.25 -21.48 10.11
CA GLU A 505 -14.79 -22.59 10.96
C GLU A 505 -15.10 -22.34 12.44
N ASP A 506 -14.99 -21.08 12.90
CA ASP A 506 -15.36 -20.64 14.26
C ASP A 506 -16.89 -20.63 14.48
N LYS A 507 -17.69 -20.87 13.42
CA LYS A 507 -19.17 -20.93 13.47
C LYS A 507 -19.77 -19.69 14.10
N ILE A 508 -19.31 -18.53 13.64
CA ILE A 508 -19.85 -17.24 14.07
C ILE A 508 -21.31 -17.12 13.63
N ASP A 509 -22.18 -16.68 14.52
CA ASP A 509 -23.61 -16.49 14.26
C ASP A 509 -23.93 -15.11 13.69
N ILE A 510 -23.29 -14.09 14.29
CA ILE A 510 -23.43 -12.69 13.88
C ILE A 510 -22.02 -12.12 13.72
N LEU A 511 -21.72 -11.64 12.55
CA LEU A 511 -20.46 -10.99 12.24
C LEU A 511 -20.65 -9.48 12.11
N VAL A 512 -19.88 -8.69 12.85
CA VAL A 512 -20.00 -7.23 12.89
C VAL A 512 -18.80 -6.59 12.19
N ASP A 513 -19.09 -5.77 11.19
CA ASP A 513 -18.11 -4.91 10.51
C ASP A 513 -18.00 -3.59 11.27
N LEU A 514 -16.83 -3.31 11.85
CA LEU A 514 -16.54 -2.07 12.57
C LEU A 514 -15.84 -1.02 11.68
N THR A 515 -15.55 -1.34 10.41
CA THR A 515 -14.64 -0.53 9.60
C THR A 515 -15.25 -0.08 8.27
N MET A 516 -16.10 -0.89 7.67
CA MET A 516 -16.74 -0.63 6.37
C MET A 516 -15.67 -0.31 5.30
N HIS A 517 -15.80 0.84 4.60
CA HIS A 517 -14.85 1.29 3.57
C HIS A 517 -13.75 2.23 4.10
N MET A 518 -13.57 2.33 5.43
CA MET A 518 -12.41 3.04 5.99
C MET A 518 -11.11 2.27 5.71
N ALA A 519 -9.96 2.95 5.85
CA ALA A 519 -8.64 2.35 5.65
C ALA A 519 -8.45 1.07 6.49
N GLY A 520 -7.97 0.01 5.88
CA GLY A 520 -7.80 -1.30 6.51
C GLY A 520 -9.11 -2.08 6.73
N GLY A 521 -10.25 -1.59 6.23
CA GLY A 521 -11.50 -2.34 6.22
C GLY A 521 -11.42 -3.60 5.35
N ARG A 522 -12.24 -4.59 5.67
CA ARG A 522 -12.30 -5.87 4.94
C ARG A 522 -13.66 -6.16 4.31
N PRO A 523 -14.20 -5.26 3.47
CA PRO A 523 -15.51 -5.47 2.88
C PRO A 523 -15.59 -6.74 2.02
N LEU A 524 -14.47 -7.21 1.47
CA LEU A 524 -14.43 -8.46 0.69
C LEU A 524 -14.53 -9.73 1.56
N VAL A 525 -14.23 -9.67 2.86
CA VAL A 525 -14.58 -10.74 3.82
C VAL A 525 -16.09 -10.84 3.95
N PHE A 526 -16.75 -9.70 4.16
CA PHE A 526 -18.22 -9.63 4.30
C PHE A 526 -18.95 -9.97 2.99
N ALA A 527 -18.37 -9.65 1.83
CA ALA A 527 -18.90 -10.07 0.53
C ALA A 527 -18.98 -11.60 0.36
N ARG A 528 -18.10 -12.35 1.04
CA ARG A 528 -18.10 -13.82 1.06
C ARG A 528 -19.11 -14.43 2.04
N LYS A 529 -19.76 -13.59 2.83
CA LYS A 529 -20.77 -13.97 3.83
C LYS A 529 -20.35 -15.20 4.68
N PRO A 530 -19.31 -15.07 5.51
CA PRO A 530 -18.84 -16.19 6.33
C PRO A 530 -19.75 -16.52 7.54
N ALA A 531 -20.69 -15.63 7.90
CA ALA A 531 -21.65 -15.83 8.98
C ALA A 531 -23.10 -15.68 8.49
N PRO A 532 -24.07 -16.36 9.15
CA PRO A 532 -25.48 -16.28 8.78
C PRO A 532 -26.05 -14.88 8.79
N ILE A 533 -25.64 -14.08 9.78
CA ILE A 533 -26.06 -12.69 9.95
C ILE A 533 -24.81 -11.81 9.94
N GLN A 534 -24.87 -10.72 9.16
CA GLN A 534 -23.82 -9.73 9.11
C GLN A 534 -24.38 -8.34 9.41
N VAL A 535 -23.64 -7.56 10.20
CA VAL A 535 -24.09 -6.27 10.73
C VAL A 535 -23.00 -5.21 10.53
N ALA A 536 -23.35 -4.04 10.01
CA ALA A 536 -22.48 -2.87 9.98
C ALA A 536 -22.71 -2.00 11.22
N TRP A 537 -21.62 -1.62 11.90
CA TRP A 537 -21.67 -0.72 13.05
C TRP A 537 -20.37 0.06 13.22
N LEU A 538 -20.46 1.27 13.67
CA LEU A 538 -19.43 2.13 14.26
C LEU A 538 -18.56 2.95 13.28
N ALA A 539 -18.14 2.45 12.13
CA ALA A 539 -17.20 3.17 11.24
C ALA A 539 -17.67 4.59 10.89
N TYR A 540 -18.59 4.67 9.98
CA TYR A 540 -19.44 5.82 9.72
C TYR A 540 -20.88 5.30 9.59
N PRO A 541 -21.89 5.99 10.11
CA PRO A 541 -23.27 5.45 10.19
C PRO A 541 -23.98 5.50 8.84
N GLY A 542 -23.35 5.07 7.73
CA GLY A 542 -23.87 5.02 6.38
C GLY A 542 -24.22 3.61 5.90
N THR A 543 -24.28 3.41 4.58
CA THR A 543 -24.40 2.09 3.94
C THR A 543 -23.01 1.52 3.62
N THR A 544 -22.91 0.19 3.57
CA THR A 544 -21.73 -0.50 3.02
C THR A 544 -21.89 -0.77 1.51
N GLY A 545 -23.14 -0.69 1.00
CA GLY A 545 -23.46 -1.09 -0.37
C GLY A 545 -23.40 -2.60 -0.62
N LEU A 546 -23.23 -3.40 0.42
CA LEU A 546 -23.11 -4.87 0.32
C LEU A 546 -24.43 -5.55 0.65
N PRO A 547 -25.10 -6.19 -0.32
CA PRO A 547 -26.31 -6.98 -0.06
C PRO A 547 -26.07 -8.19 0.86
N THR A 548 -24.83 -8.57 1.09
CA THR A 548 -24.43 -9.64 1.99
C THR A 548 -24.43 -9.22 3.46
N ILE A 549 -24.41 -7.91 3.75
CA ILE A 549 -24.60 -7.38 5.11
C ILE A 549 -26.10 -7.16 5.30
N ASP A 550 -26.67 -7.86 6.29
CA ASP A 550 -28.13 -7.94 6.49
C ASP A 550 -28.66 -6.71 7.20
N TYR A 551 -27.91 -6.17 8.16
CA TYR A 551 -28.35 -5.10 9.04
C TYR A 551 -27.28 -4.03 9.24
N ARG A 552 -27.74 -2.80 9.51
CA ARG A 552 -26.92 -1.70 10.05
C ARG A 552 -27.51 -1.20 11.35
N LEU A 553 -26.66 -0.92 12.33
CA LEU A 553 -27.09 -0.28 13.57
C LEU A 553 -27.06 1.24 13.45
N THR A 554 -28.05 1.89 14.06
CA THR A 554 -28.16 3.35 14.16
C THR A 554 -29.01 3.71 15.41
N ASP A 555 -29.40 4.97 15.54
CA ASP A 555 -30.39 5.43 16.54
C ASP A 555 -31.47 6.30 15.90
N PRO A 556 -32.60 6.56 16.60
CA PRO A 556 -33.74 7.31 16.05
C PRO A 556 -33.44 8.79 15.74
N TRP A 557 -32.40 9.35 16.34
CA TRP A 557 -32.06 10.78 16.18
C TRP A 557 -31.03 10.94 15.04
N LEU A 558 -30.11 10.01 14.95
CA LEU A 558 -29.12 9.91 13.90
C LEU A 558 -29.80 9.58 12.56
N ASP A 559 -30.78 8.68 12.59
CA ASP A 559 -31.49 8.20 11.40
C ASP A 559 -33.00 8.02 11.68
N PRO A 560 -33.79 9.11 11.62
CA PRO A 560 -35.20 9.09 11.91
C PRO A 560 -35.96 8.08 11.02
N PRO A 561 -36.96 7.35 11.59
CA PRO A 561 -37.76 6.39 10.83
C PRO A 561 -38.44 7.02 9.60
N GLY A 562 -38.37 6.29 8.47
CA GLY A 562 -39.05 6.67 7.23
C GLY A 562 -38.39 7.78 6.41
N GLN A 563 -37.28 8.37 6.84
CA GLN A 563 -36.62 9.44 6.08
C GLN A 563 -35.63 8.89 5.04
N ASN A 564 -34.81 7.88 5.39
CA ASN A 564 -33.66 7.47 4.59
C ASN A 564 -33.54 5.93 4.41
N ASP A 565 -34.53 5.16 4.82
CA ASP A 565 -34.45 3.70 4.79
C ASP A 565 -34.19 3.14 3.37
N ALA A 566 -34.62 3.85 2.33
CA ALA A 566 -34.44 3.45 0.93
C ALA A 566 -33.03 3.68 0.36
N ILE A 567 -32.18 4.45 1.05
CA ILE A 567 -30.81 4.75 0.60
C ILE A 567 -29.76 3.81 1.24
N TYR A 568 -30.18 2.80 1.95
CA TYR A 568 -29.30 1.80 2.53
C TYR A 568 -29.56 0.44 1.91
N THR A 569 -28.49 -0.30 1.67
CA THR A 569 -28.56 -1.69 1.19
C THR A 569 -29.03 -2.62 2.32
N GLU A 570 -28.65 -2.28 3.56
CA GLU A 570 -28.90 -3.03 4.77
C GLU A 570 -30.24 -2.66 5.42
N LYS A 571 -30.87 -3.59 6.14
CA LYS A 571 -32.02 -3.26 7.01
C LYS A 571 -31.55 -2.41 8.19
N THR A 572 -32.18 -1.26 8.37
CA THR A 572 -31.85 -0.33 9.47
C THR A 572 -32.44 -0.82 10.78
N VAL A 573 -31.58 -1.05 11.78
CA VAL A 573 -31.96 -1.35 13.17
C VAL A 573 -31.60 -0.16 14.05
N ARG A 574 -32.62 0.49 14.61
CA ARG A 574 -32.46 1.65 15.48
C ARG A 574 -32.40 1.18 16.92
N LEU A 575 -31.25 1.38 17.56
CA LEU A 575 -31.07 1.19 18.99
C LEU A 575 -31.95 2.18 19.75
N GLY A 576 -32.46 1.82 20.92
CA GLY A 576 -33.49 2.59 21.64
C GLY A 576 -33.07 4.00 22.00
N ASP A 577 -31.79 4.27 22.23
CA ASP A 577 -31.32 5.55 22.77
C ASP A 577 -30.24 6.20 21.90
N THR A 578 -29.14 5.51 21.68
CA THR A 578 -27.94 6.06 21.07
C THR A 578 -27.20 5.02 20.25
N PHE A 579 -26.56 5.48 19.17
CA PHE A 579 -25.64 4.71 18.36
C PHE A 579 -24.29 4.46 19.04
N TRP A 580 -23.91 5.32 20.00
CA TRP A 580 -22.63 5.29 20.69
C TRP A 580 -22.76 4.99 22.18
N CYS A 581 -21.70 4.35 22.74
CA CYS A 581 -21.43 4.40 24.17
C CYS A 581 -20.00 4.88 24.35
N TYR A 582 -19.83 6.11 24.80
CA TYR A 582 -18.54 6.77 24.88
C TYR A 582 -17.84 6.44 26.20
N TYR A 583 -16.57 6.04 26.12
CA TYR A 583 -15.70 5.77 27.24
C TYR A 583 -14.34 6.47 27.09
N PRO A 584 -14.14 7.62 27.74
CA PRO A 584 -12.86 8.32 27.71
C PRO A 584 -11.88 7.63 28.67
N TYR A 585 -11.09 6.66 28.19
CA TYR A 585 -10.13 5.93 29.06
C TYR A 585 -8.81 6.68 29.28
N SER A 586 -8.61 7.81 28.66
CA SER A 586 -7.42 8.64 28.81
C SER A 586 -7.63 9.70 29.90
N GLY A 587 -7.15 9.42 31.10
CA GLY A 587 -6.89 10.38 32.18
C GLY A 587 -8.07 11.22 32.71
N ALA A 588 -8.09 11.43 34.00
CA ALA A 588 -9.10 12.26 34.65
C ALA A 588 -8.73 13.76 34.57
N HIS A 589 -8.74 14.32 33.33
CA HIS A 589 -8.75 15.78 33.24
C HIS A 589 -10.12 16.28 33.72
N PRO A 590 -10.21 17.16 34.74
CA PRO A 590 -11.49 17.74 35.13
C PRO A 590 -12.09 18.55 33.98
N PRO A 591 -13.40 18.81 33.96
CA PRO A 591 -13.97 19.81 33.06
C PRO A 591 -13.34 21.18 33.33
N GLY A 592 -13.17 21.99 32.28
CA GLY A 592 -12.68 23.37 32.41
C GLY A 592 -13.79 24.32 32.84
N ASP A 593 -13.42 25.42 33.52
CA ASP A 593 -14.29 26.59 33.62
C ASP A 593 -14.34 27.32 32.27
N ALA A 594 -15.42 28.08 32.01
CA ALA A 594 -15.55 28.87 30.80
C ALA A 594 -14.45 29.94 30.75
N PRO A 595 -13.54 29.92 29.75
CA PRO A 595 -12.45 30.92 29.66
C PRO A 595 -12.94 32.36 29.63
N ALA A 596 -14.14 32.60 29.09
CA ALA A 596 -14.75 33.93 29.01
C ALA A 596 -14.97 34.58 30.38
N GLU A 597 -15.15 33.80 31.48
CA GLU A 597 -15.24 34.36 32.85
C GLU A 597 -13.98 35.15 33.22
N ARG A 598 -12.82 34.72 32.69
CA ARG A 598 -11.51 35.31 32.98
C ARG A 598 -11.02 36.26 31.90
N LEU A 599 -11.29 35.94 30.62
CA LEU A 599 -10.75 36.66 29.48
C LEU A 599 -11.57 37.87 29.08
N GLY A 600 -12.88 37.90 29.41
CA GLY A 600 -13.82 38.96 29.02
C GLY A 600 -14.22 38.93 27.54
N TYR A 601 -13.86 37.88 26.81
CA TYR A 601 -14.31 37.59 25.44
C TYR A 601 -14.54 36.08 25.27
N VAL A 602 -15.35 35.71 24.27
CA VAL A 602 -15.69 34.33 23.98
C VAL A 602 -14.73 33.72 22.98
N THR A 603 -14.23 32.54 23.27
CA THR A 603 -13.46 31.72 22.33
C THR A 603 -14.32 30.60 21.79
N PHE A 604 -14.65 30.66 20.51
CA PHE A 604 -15.19 29.54 19.78
C PHE A 604 -14.11 28.54 19.46
N GLY A 605 -14.45 27.25 19.27
CA GLY A 605 -13.44 26.27 18.93
C GLY A 605 -13.94 25.10 18.10
N CYS A 606 -13.03 24.56 17.28
CA CYS A 606 -13.23 23.31 16.55
C CYS A 606 -11.94 22.50 16.45
N LEU A 607 -11.85 21.43 17.21
CA LEU A 607 -10.69 20.53 17.18
C LEU A 607 -10.94 19.27 16.33
N ASN A 608 -11.81 19.38 15.33
CA ASN A 608 -12.03 18.33 14.33
C ASN A 608 -10.83 18.20 13.37
N ASN A 609 -10.68 17.01 12.77
CA ASN A 609 -9.76 16.81 11.66
C ASN A 609 -10.08 17.80 10.52
N LEU A 610 -9.06 18.40 9.94
CA LEU A 610 -9.18 19.41 8.89
C LEU A 610 -9.95 18.90 7.65
N GLY A 611 -9.91 17.59 7.36
CA GLY A 611 -10.73 16.98 6.31
C GLY A 611 -12.23 17.17 6.46
N LYS A 612 -12.73 17.56 7.64
CA LYS A 612 -14.14 17.96 7.89
C LYS A 612 -14.39 19.46 7.69
N VAL A 613 -13.33 20.25 7.56
CA VAL A 613 -13.41 21.72 7.46
C VAL A 613 -13.31 22.10 5.99
N ASN A 614 -14.43 22.37 5.36
CA ASN A 614 -14.53 22.87 4.00
C ASN A 614 -14.76 24.38 3.99
N GLU A 615 -14.70 25.01 2.82
CA GLU A 615 -14.89 26.47 2.68
C GLU A 615 -16.25 26.95 3.20
N GLN A 616 -17.31 26.17 3.02
CA GLN A 616 -18.65 26.54 3.51
C GLN A 616 -18.71 26.58 5.05
N VAL A 617 -17.98 25.67 5.70
CA VAL A 617 -17.80 25.67 7.16
C VAL A 617 -17.06 26.93 7.62
N LEU A 618 -15.95 27.29 6.96
CA LEU A 618 -15.19 28.49 7.30
C LEU A 618 -16.04 29.75 7.14
N ARG A 619 -16.80 29.85 6.05
CA ARG A 619 -17.74 30.98 5.83
C ARG A 619 -18.86 31.03 6.89
N LEU A 620 -19.37 29.88 7.31
CA LEU A 620 -20.37 29.83 8.39
C LEU A 620 -19.76 30.32 9.71
N TRP A 621 -18.55 29.87 10.05
CA TRP A 621 -17.87 30.32 11.27
C TRP A 621 -17.48 31.80 11.20
N ALA A 622 -17.09 32.32 10.05
CA ALA A 622 -16.86 33.77 9.86
C ALA A 622 -18.12 34.59 10.17
N ARG A 623 -19.31 34.10 9.77
CA ARG A 623 -20.58 34.76 10.13
C ARG A 623 -20.84 34.77 11.65
N VAL A 624 -20.46 33.70 12.36
CA VAL A 624 -20.56 33.65 13.84
C VAL A 624 -19.61 34.69 14.46
N LEU A 625 -18.36 34.77 14.01
CA LEU A 625 -17.38 35.73 14.51
C LEU A 625 -17.77 37.18 14.24
N ARG A 626 -18.41 37.47 13.10
CA ARG A 626 -18.95 38.82 12.80
C ARG A 626 -20.14 39.18 13.67
N ARG A 627 -20.96 38.17 14.00
CA ARG A 627 -22.16 38.37 14.86
C ARG A 627 -21.76 38.57 16.32
N VAL A 628 -20.61 38.04 16.76
CA VAL A 628 -20.02 38.18 18.08
C VAL A 628 -18.68 38.93 17.94
N GLU A 629 -18.73 40.26 17.93
CA GLU A 629 -17.60 41.11 17.52
C GLU A 629 -16.31 40.89 18.32
N ASN A 630 -16.37 40.68 19.63
CA ASN A 630 -15.19 40.49 20.49
C ASN A 630 -15.02 39.00 20.82
N SER A 631 -14.91 38.16 19.77
CA SER A 631 -14.70 36.71 19.92
C SER A 631 -13.52 36.21 19.13
N HIS A 632 -12.95 35.08 19.52
CA HIS A 632 -11.87 34.40 18.85
C HIS A 632 -12.29 33.00 18.40
N LEU A 633 -11.56 32.40 17.48
CA LEU A 633 -11.72 31.00 17.04
C LEU A 633 -10.40 30.25 17.21
N LEU A 634 -10.42 29.15 17.92
CA LEU A 634 -9.33 28.17 18.00
C LEU A 634 -9.68 26.96 17.13
N MET A 635 -8.83 26.58 16.20
CA MET A 635 -9.04 25.39 15.36
C MET A 635 -7.78 24.55 15.21
N LEU A 636 -8.00 23.24 14.94
CA LEU A 636 -6.92 22.31 14.68
C LEU A 636 -6.48 22.42 13.22
N SER A 637 -5.20 22.69 12.97
CA SER A 637 -4.63 22.69 11.64
C SER A 637 -3.12 22.42 11.69
N ALA A 638 -2.62 21.51 10.85
CA ALA A 638 -1.18 21.32 10.66
C ALA A 638 -0.55 22.64 10.15
N GLU A 639 0.77 22.80 10.29
CA GLU A 639 1.47 23.91 9.68
C GLU A 639 1.50 23.75 8.16
N GLY A 640 1.42 24.92 7.44
CA GLY A 640 1.47 24.88 5.99
C GLY A 640 0.71 26.05 5.32
N ASN A 641 0.87 26.16 4.00
CA ASN A 641 0.28 27.24 3.20
C ASN A 641 -1.27 27.24 3.21
N HIS A 642 -1.90 26.12 3.50
CA HIS A 642 -3.35 26.02 3.64
C HIS A 642 -3.89 26.86 4.79
N ARG A 643 -3.08 27.15 5.85
CA ARG A 643 -3.46 28.07 6.91
C ARG A 643 -3.75 29.47 6.35
N GLN A 644 -2.88 29.95 5.47
CA GLN A 644 -3.07 31.26 4.85
C GLN A 644 -4.35 31.27 4.00
N ALA A 645 -4.60 30.23 3.20
CA ALA A 645 -5.81 30.13 2.40
C ALA A 645 -7.09 30.16 3.28
N MET A 646 -7.08 29.52 4.44
CA MET A 646 -8.19 29.58 5.39
C MET A 646 -8.35 30.98 6.00
N LEU A 647 -7.26 31.64 6.37
CA LEU A 647 -7.28 33.03 6.88
C LEU A 647 -7.79 34.00 5.80
N ASP A 648 -7.45 33.78 4.54
CA ASP A 648 -7.94 34.58 3.41
C ASP A 648 -9.47 34.44 3.26
N VAL A 649 -10.05 33.25 3.53
CA VAL A 649 -11.52 33.09 3.58
C VAL A 649 -12.12 33.92 4.70
N PHE A 650 -11.58 33.87 5.93
CA PHE A 650 -12.07 34.71 7.04
C PHE A 650 -11.94 36.19 6.71
N GLN A 651 -10.83 36.62 6.16
CA GLN A 651 -10.60 37.99 5.76
C GLN A 651 -11.58 38.46 4.67
N SER A 652 -11.85 37.62 3.67
CA SER A 652 -12.84 37.90 2.61
C SER A 652 -14.25 38.07 3.14
N GLU A 653 -14.55 37.37 4.25
CA GLU A 653 -15.83 37.49 4.97
C GLU A 653 -15.83 38.63 6.00
N GLY A 654 -14.79 39.46 6.06
CA GLY A 654 -14.71 40.63 6.95
C GLY A 654 -14.35 40.34 8.40
N VAL A 655 -13.66 39.20 8.64
CA VAL A 655 -13.13 38.84 9.97
C VAL A 655 -11.62 39.09 9.97
N ASP A 656 -11.13 39.78 11.01
CA ASP A 656 -9.70 39.99 11.21
C ASP A 656 -9.00 38.61 11.42
N PRO A 657 -8.01 38.23 10.60
CA PRO A 657 -7.26 36.99 10.75
C PRO A 657 -6.62 36.79 12.12
N GLN A 658 -6.31 37.85 12.85
CA GLN A 658 -5.74 37.76 14.23
C GLN A 658 -6.74 37.19 15.25
N ARG A 659 -8.01 37.09 14.92
CA ARG A 659 -9.04 36.45 15.73
C ARG A 659 -9.13 34.93 15.52
N VAL A 660 -8.34 34.37 14.59
CA VAL A 660 -8.32 32.95 14.27
C VAL A 660 -6.98 32.35 14.65
N GLU A 661 -6.97 31.51 15.67
CA GLU A 661 -5.79 30.80 16.12
C GLU A 661 -5.83 29.34 15.61
N MET A 662 -4.68 28.85 15.15
CA MET A 662 -4.55 27.50 14.61
C MET A 662 -3.48 26.72 15.36
N MET A 663 -3.87 25.63 16.01
CA MET A 663 -2.96 24.76 16.73
C MET A 663 -2.62 23.50 15.91
N PRO A 664 -1.38 22.99 16.00
CA PRO A 664 -0.99 21.75 15.33
C PRO A 664 -1.60 20.53 16.02
N ARG A 665 -1.51 19.37 15.36
CA ARG A 665 -1.81 18.08 16.00
C ARG A 665 -0.88 17.88 17.21
N CYS A 666 -1.45 17.39 18.30
CA CYS A 666 -0.74 17.13 19.55
C CYS A 666 -1.19 15.79 20.15
N PRO A 667 -0.42 15.25 21.12
CA PRO A 667 -0.81 14.05 21.86
C PRO A 667 -2.18 14.18 22.53
N ARG A 668 -2.86 13.06 22.75
CA ARG A 668 -4.24 13.01 23.26
C ARG A 668 -4.45 13.83 24.55
N ALA A 669 -3.49 13.81 25.47
CA ALA A 669 -3.59 14.54 26.74
C ALA A 669 -3.59 16.07 26.50
N GLU A 670 -2.69 16.58 25.67
CA GLU A 670 -2.61 17.98 25.30
C GLU A 670 -3.84 18.42 24.48
N TYR A 671 -4.30 17.56 23.56
CA TYR A 671 -5.54 17.77 22.81
C TYR A 671 -6.75 17.95 23.74
N LEU A 672 -6.91 17.13 24.76
CA LEU A 672 -7.98 17.31 25.74
C LEU A 672 -7.83 18.62 26.53
N GLN A 673 -6.60 18.95 26.95
CA GLN A 673 -6.33 20.22 27.66
C GLN A 673 -6.59 21.46 26.80
N SER A 674 -6.44 21.36 25.49
CA SER A 674 -6.74 22.49 24.60
C SER A 674 -8.19 22.96 24.66
N HIS A 675 -9.11 22.10 25.10
CA HIS A 675 -10.52 22.48 25.33
C HIS A 675 -10.68 23.49 26.48
N TYR A 676 -9.70 23.64 27.38
CA TYR A 676 -9.73 24.70 28.41
C TYR A 676 -9.60 26.12 27.85
N GLN A 677 -9.31 26.26 26.57
CA GLN A 677 -9.26 27.54 25.88
C GLN A 677 -10.55 27.87 25.10
N ILE A 678 -11.52 26.95 25.09
CA ILE A 678 -12.73 27.04 24.28
C ILE A 678 -13.96 27.22 25.17
N ASP A 679 -14.80 28.21 24.88
CA ASP A 679 -16.09 28.45 25.52
C ASP A 679 -17.21 27.69 24.83
N ILE A 680 -17.24 27.69 23.50
CA ILE A 680 -18.31 27.11 22.69
C ILE A 680 -17.69 26.36 21.51
N GLY A 681 -18.01 25.08 21.36
CA GLY A 681 -17.64 24.30 20.20
C GLY A 681 -18.50 24.59 18.96
N LEU A 682 -17.90 24.79 17.81
CA LEU A 682 -18.58 24.92 16.52
C LEU A 682 -18.39 23.63 15.72
N ASP A 683 -19.50 22.92 15.48
CA ASP A 683 -19.42 21.66 14.74
C ASP A 683 -19.23 21.88 13.23
N THR A 684 -18.75 20.84 12.55
CA THR A 684 -18.50 20.79 11.09
C THR A 684 -19.69 20.21 10.33
N PHE A 685 -19.78 20.49 9.03
CA PHE A 685 -20.72 19.84 8.11
C PHE A 685 -20.08 19.65 6.71
N PRO A 686 -20.52 18.72 5.87
CA PRO A 686 -21.64 17.78 6.02
C PRO A 686 -21.38 16.64 7.00
N TYR A 687 -20.13 16.45 7.46
CA TYR A 687 -19.72 15.44 8.40
C TYR A 687 -19.47 16.06 9.79
N ASN A 688 -20.38 15.80 10.73
CA ASN A 688 -20.25 16.32 12.10
C ASN A 688 -19.06 15.71 12.87
N GLY A 689 -18.73 16.33 13.99
CA GLY A 689 -17.88 15.74 15.02
C GLY A 689 -18.61 14.54 15.66
N HIS A 690 -17.96 13.36 15.62
CA HIS A 690 -18.43 12.20 16.36
C HIS A 690 -17.73 12.12 17.70
N THR A 691 -16.52 11.53 17.73
CA THR A 691 -15.69 11.45 18.92
C THR A 691 -15.28 12.83 19.43
N THR A 692 -14.88 13.72 18.51
CA THR A 692 -14.39 15.06 18.85
C THR A 692 -15.45 15.94 19.53
N SER A 693 -16.74 15.84 19.15
CA SER A 693 -17.80 16.55 19.83
C SER A 693 -18.09 15.95 21.20
N MET A 694 -17.98 14.63 21.37
CA MET A 694 -18.08 14.00 22.69
C MET A 694 -16.89 14.36 23.58
N ASP A 695 -15.67 14.45 23.03
CA ASP A 695 -14.50 14.93 23.75
C ASP A 695 -14.71 16.37 24.28
N ALA A 696 -15.19 17.26 23.41
CA ALA A 696 -15.49 18.64 23.78
C ALA A 696 -16.51 18.69 24.94
N MET A 697 -17.64 18.01 24.81
CA MET A 697 -18.66 17.95 25.83
C MET A 697 -18.19 17.27 27.13
N TRP A 698 -17.34 16.25 27.03
CA TRP A 698 -16.69 15.62 28.18
C TRP A 698 -15.74 16.57 28.94
N MET A 699 -15.11 17.50 28.21
CA MET A 699 -14.25 18.54 28.78
C MET A 699 -15.06 19.78 29.24
N GLY A 700 -16.36 19.74 29.14
CA GLY A 700 -17.28 20.81 29.59
C GLY A 700 -17.68 21.79 28.50
N VAL A 701 -17.18 21.68 27.30
CA VAL A 701 -17.43 22.63 26.19
C VAL A 701 -18.76 22.30 25.49
N PRO A 702 -19.80 23.18 25.55
CA PRO A 702 -21.04 23.01 24.80
C PRO A 702 -20.78 23.14 23.30
N VAL A 703 -21.40 22.27 22.49
CA VAL A 703 -21.23 22.23 21.03
C VAL A 703 -22.48 22.67 20.34
N VAL A 704 -22.39 23.65 19.43
CA VAL A 704 -23.45 24.03 18.50
C VAL A 704 -23.29 23.22 17.22
N THR A 705 -24.35 22.52 16.79
CA THR A 705 -24.34 21.69 15.60
C THR A 705 -25.39 22.08 14.58
N LEU A 706 -25.05 21.89 13.29
CA LEU A 706 -26.00 22.02 12.18
C LEU A 706 -26.46 20.62 11.77
N ARG A 707 -27.77 20.37 11.82
CA ARG A 707 -28.36 19.09 11.41
C ARG A 707 -28.29 18.93 9.89
N GLY A 708 -27.55 17.94 9.44
CA GLY A 708 -27.34 17.64 8.03
C GLY A 708 -28.40 16.74 7.40
N SER A 709 -28.40 16.65 6.07
CA SER A 709 -29.22 15.73 5.28
C SER A 709 -28.74 14.28 5.33
N THR A 710 -27.44 14.09 5.43
CA THR A 710 -26.80 12.76 5.54
C THR A 710 -26.78 12.28 6.99
N VAL A 711 -26.68 10.97 7.18
CA VAL A 711 -26.59 10.38 8.52
C VAL A 711 -25.33 10.84 9.28
N VAL A 712 -24.18 11.00 8.60
CA VAL A 712 -22.95 11.49 9.22
C VAL A 712 -23.05 12.95 9.66
N GLY A 713 -23.95 13.72 9.06
CA GLY A 713 -24.23 15.11 9.42
C GLY A 713 -25.33 15.27 10.48
N ARG A 714 -25.79 14.20 11.11
CA ARG A 714 -26.77 14.22 12.20
C ARG A 714 -26.19 13.72 13.53
N ALA A 715 -24.88 13.45 13.57
CA ALA A 715 -24.23 12.96 14.77
C ALA A 715 -24.36 13.91 15.97
N GLY A 716 -24.08 15.20 15.76
CA GLY A 716 -24.25 16.22 16.79
C GLY A 716 -25.72 16.33 17.29
N ALA A 717 -26.69 16.20 16.40
CA ALA A 717 -28.11 16.20 16.77
C ALA A 717 -28.46 14.98 17.66
N SER A 718 -27.98 13.78 17.35
CA SER A 718 -28.17 12.60 18.21
C SER A 718 -27.53 12.77 19.58
N GLN A 719 -26.27 13.23 19.61
CA GLN A 719 -25.55 13.45 20.87
C GLN A 719 -26.25 14.46 21.78
N LEU A 720 -26.61 15.63 21.25
CA LEU A 720 -27.26 16.70 22.01
C LEU A 720 -28.69 16.33 22.45
N THR A 721 -29.41 15.57 21.64
CA THR A 721 -30.75 15.08 22.04
C THR A 721 -30.65 14.12 23.22
N ASN A 722 -29.67 13.23 23.27
CA ASN A 722 -29.40 12.37 24.41
C ASN A 722 -29.00 13.14 25.68
N LEU A 723 -28.42 14.35 25.51
CA LEU A 723 -28.07 15.25 26.61
C LEU A 723 -29.20 16.21 27.01
N LYS A 724 -30.34 16.19 26.29
CA LYS A 724 -31.48 17.13 26.47
C LYS A 724 -31.06 18.60 26.24
N LEU A 725 -30.20 18.83 25.26
CA LEU A 725 -29.67 20.15 24.85
C LEU A 725 -30.05 20.44 23.38
N THR A 726 -31.34 20.21 23.07
CA THR A 726 -31.86 20.38 21.70
C THR A 726 -31.84 21.84 21.24
N GLU A 727 -31.78 22.80 22.16
CA GLU A 727 -31.60 24.22 21.88
C GLU A 727 -30.26 24.59 21.23
N LEU A 728 -29.28 23.65 21.21
CA LEU A 728 -27.97 23.78 20.52
C LEU A 728 -27.95 23.17 19.13
N ILE A 729 -29.09 22.64 18.65
CA ILE A 729 -29.22 22.01 17.33
C ILE A 729 -29.87 22.98 16.35
N ALA A 730 -29.13 23.47 15.40
CA ALA A 730 -29.62 24.30 14.30
C ALA A 730 -30.21 23.45 13.16
N GLN A 731 -31.28 23.93 12.52
CA GLN A 731 -31.86 23.34 11.30
C GLN A 731 -31.36 24.05 10.04
N THR A 732 -30.90 25.29 10.17
CA THR A 732 -30.42 26.12 9.08
C THR A 732 -29.07 26.78 9.45
N PRO A 733 -28.25 27.21 8.46
CA PRO A 733 -27.03 27.97 8.73
C PRO A 733 -27.30 29.28 9.50
N ASP A 734 -28.45 29.93 9.28
CA ASP A 734 -28.83 31.17 10.00
C ASP A 734 -29.14 30.86 11.47
N GLU A 735 -29.90 29.80 11.75
CA GLU A 735 -30.12 29.35 13.12
C GLU A 735 -28.81 28.97 13.84
N PHE A 736 -27.86 28.37 13.15
CA PHE A 736 -26.53 28.04 13.72
C PHE A 736 -25.83 29.30 14.22
N VAL A 737 -25.81 30.36 13.41
CA VAL A 737 -25.21 31.64 13.78
C VAL A 737 -25.93 32.27 14.99
N GLU A 738 -27.25 32.27 14.98
CA GLU A 738 -28.06 32.84 16.07
C GLU A 738 -27.96 32.03 17.37
N ILE A 739 -27.90 30.70 17.31
CA ILE A 739 -27.71 29.86 18.49
C ILE A 739 -26.33 30.11 19.10
N ALA A 740 -25.27 30.12 18.28
CA ALA A 740 -23.90 30.40 18.73
C ALA A 740 -23.79 31.80 19.36
N ALA A 741 -24.38 32.82 18.70
CA ALA A 741 -24.36 34.19 19.21
C ALA A 741 -25.19 34.38 20.50
N ARG A 742 -26.35 33.75 20.59
CA ARG A 742 -27.20 33.77 21.80
C ARG A 742 -26.46 33.13 22.98
N LEU A 743 -25.84 31.96 22.79
CA LEU A 743 -25.07 31.31 23.85
C LEU A 743 -23.85 32.15 24.25
N ALA A 744 -23.16 32.75 23.31
CA ALA A 744 -22.01 33.64 23.57
C ALA A 744 -22.43 34.90 24.38
N GLY A 745 -23.66 35.37 24.20
CA GLY A 745 -24.24 36.51 24.95
C GLY A 745 -24.81 36.13 26.32
N ASP A 746 -24.94 34.83 26.63
CA ASP A 746 -25.52 34.33 27.89
C ASP A 746 -24.42 33.65 28.74
N LEU A 747 -23.53 34.48 29.31
CA LEU A 747 -22.41 34.00 30.14
C LEU A 747 -22.88 33.08 31.29
N PRO A 748 -23.95 33.35 32.06
CA PRO A 748 -24.43 32.47 33.10
C PRO A 748 -24.81 31.07 32.57
N ARG A 749 -25.48 31.00 31.42
CA ARG A 749 -25.87 29.71 30.81
C ARG A 749 -24.63 28.95 30.32
N MET A 750 -23.67 29.63 29.70
CA MET A 750 -22.42 29.05 29.23
C MET A 750 -21.61 28.44 30.40
N VAL A 751 -21.43 29.18 31.48
CA VAL A 751 -20.77 28.74 32.71
C VAL A 751 -21.50 27.55 33.35
N GLU A 752 -22.81 27.57 33.40
CA GLU A 752 -23.63 26.44 33.88
C GLU A 752 -23.38 25.20 33.03
N LEU A 753 -23.33 25.32 31.70
CA LEU A 753 -23.04 24.21 30.81
C LEU A 753 -21.63 23.66 31.04
N HIS A 754 -20.61 24.51 31.12
CA HIS A 754 -19.21 24.07 31.41
C HIS A 754 -19.13 23.23 32.68
N ARG A 755 -19.81 23.62 33.73
CA ARG A 755 -19.81 22.94 35.02
C ARG A 755 -20.62 21.64 35.05
N THR A 756 -21.66 21.51 34.21
CA THR A 756 -22.64 20.42 34.31
C THR A 756 -22.59 19.41 33.17
N LEU A 757 -21.97 19.73 32.02
CA LEU A 757 -21.97 18.86 30.82
C LEU A 757 -21.46 17.46 31.07
N ARG A 758 -20.34 17.32 31.76
CA ARG A 758 -19.80 15.99 32.13
C ARG A 758 -20.78 15.19 32.96
N ASP A 759 -21.36 15.79 33.98
CA ASP A 759 -22.34 15.10 34.82
C ASP A 759 -23.61 14.72 34.02
N ARG A 760 -24.02 15.58 33.09
CA ARG A 760 -25.12 15.28 32.15
C ARG A 760 -24.72 14.10 31.22
N MET A 761 -23.49 14.05 30.74
CA MET A 761 -23.00 12.93 29.94
C MET A 761 -23.00 11.63 30.75
N MET A 762 -22.50 11.65 32.01
CA MET A 762 -22.46 10.48 32.90
C MET A 762 -23.85 9.98 33.27
N ALA A 763 -24.83 10.87 33.33
CA ALA A 763 -26.24 10.53 33.61
C ALA A 763 -27.05 10.17 32.34
N SER A 764 -26.46 10.24 31.17
CA SER A 764 -27.09 10.01 29.87
C SER A 764 -26.84 8.61 29.32
N PRO A 765 -27.64 8.17 28.32
CA PRO A 765 -27.35 6.94 27.59
C PRO A 765 -25.96 6.91 26.90
N LEU A 766 -25.35 8.06 26.65
CA LEU A 766 -24.06 8.18 25.94
C LEU A 766 -22.89 7.54 26.67
N THR A 767 -23.01 7.31 27.98
CA THR A 767 -21.95 6.68 28.80
C THR A 767 -22.43 5.48 29.62
N ASP A 768 -23.73 5.12 29.52
CA ASP A 768 -24.31 3.95 30.20
C ASP A 768 -23.99 2.66 29.43
N ALA A 769 -22.79 2.11 29.69
CA ALA A 769 -22.30 0.92 29.02
C ALA A 769 -23.21 -0.31 29.21
N SER A 770 -23.82 -0.46 30.37
CA SER A 770 -24.71 -1.61 30.66
C SER A 770 -26.01 -1.51 29.89
N ARG A 771 -26.59 -0.31 29.77
CA ARG A 771 -27.81 -0.06 28.99
C ARG A 771 -27.53 -0.24 27.50
N PHE A 772 -26.42 0.30 27.04
CA PHE A 772 -25.99 0.17 25.64
C PHE A 772 -25.78 -1.29 25.25
N ALA A 773 -25.06 -2.07 26.05
CA ALA A 773 -24.84 -3.49 25.80
C ALA A 773 -26.18 -4.24 25.71
N ARG A 774 -27.12 -4.03 26.64
CA ARG A 774 -28.45 -4.65 26.57
C ARG A 774 -29.21 -4.29 25.29
N ASN A 775 -29.14 -3.05 24.82
CA ASN A 775 -29.79 -2.63 23.58
C ASN A 775 -29.21 -3.34 22.35
N VAL A 776 -27.87 -3.42 22.25
CA VAL A 776 -27.18 -4.12 21.15
C VAL A 776 -27.46 -5.63 21.21
N GLU A 777 -27.39 -6.25 22.37
CA GLU A 777 -27.64 -7.67 22.58
C GLU A 777 -29.09 -8.03 22.29
N SER A 778 -30.04 -7.18 22.66
CA SER A 778 -31.46 -7.34 22.31
C SER A 778 -31.66 -7.30 20.78
N ALA A 779 -31.00 -6.37 20.09
CA ALA A 779 -31.03 -6.29 18.63
C ALA A 779 -30.43 -7.58 17.99
N PHE A 780 -29.29 -8.06 18.48
CA PHE A 780 -28.68 -9.31 18.01
C PHE A 780 -29.58 -10.50 18.23
N ARG A 781 -30.22 -10.60 19.39
CA ARG A 781 -31.16 -11.67 19.71
C ARG A 781 -32.38 -11.65 18.80
N GLN A 782 -32.90 -10.47 18.48
CA GLN A 782 -34.03 -10.34 17.55
C GLN A 782 -33.61 -10.69 16.11
N MET A 783 -32.46 -10.26 15.63
CA MET A 783 -31.92 -10.66 14.33
C MET A 783 -31.77 -12.18 14.23
N TRP A 784 -31.26 -12.83 15.30
CA TRP A 784 -31.12 -14.27 15.36
C TRP A 784 -32.47 -15.01 15.33
N LYS A 785 -33.48 -14.53 16.08
CA LYS A 785 -34.84 -15.08 16.06
C LYS A 785 -35.45 -14.99 14.68
N THR A 786 -35.31 -13.85 14.00
CA THR A 786 -35.79 -13.65 12.63
C THR A 786 -35.10 -14.63 11.66
N TRP A 787 -33.79 -14.83 11.78
CA TRP A 787 -33.05 -15.78 10.95
C TRP A 787 -33.48 -17.23 11.22
N CYS A 788 -33.79 -17.58 12.44
CA CYS A 788 -34.32 -18.90 12.80
C CYS A 788 -35.75 -19.14 12.26
N GLY A 789 -36.43 -18.12 11.69
CA GLY A 789 -37.83 -18.22 11.25
C GLY A 789 -38.84 -18.21 12.38
N ARG A 790 -38.50 -17.55 13.49
CA ARG A 790 -39.34 -17.39 14.68
C ARG A 790 -39.42 -15.92 15.05
N GLU A 791 -40.26 -15.18 14.36
CA GLU A 791 -40.61 -13.80 14.72
C GLU A 791 -41.54 -13.72 15.92
#